data_14d9c06206da9007cb8986b87755713d
#
_entry.id   14d9c06206da9007cb8986b87755713d
#
_cell.length_a   1.000
_cell.length_b   1.000
_cell.length_c   1.000
_cell.angle_alpha   90.00
_cell.angle_beta   90.00
_cell.angle_gamma   90.00
#
_symmetry.space_group_name_H-M   'P 1'
#
loop_
_entity.id
_entity.type
_entity.pdbx_description
1 polymer ?
#
loop_
_entity_poly.entity_id
_entity_poly.type
_entity_poly.pdbx_seq_one_letter_code
_entity_poly.pdbx_strand_id
1 'polypeptide(L)'
;MELASKYDPKEVESKWYQYWLDNKLFASKPDGREPYTVVIPPPNVTGVLHMGHMLNNTIQDILVRRARMEGKNACWVPGTDHASIATEAKVVKKLAEQGIKKHDLSRDEFLKHAWEWTDEHGGIILKQLRRLGASCDWDRTSFTMDEKRSESVIKVFVDLFNKGLIYRGLRMVNWDPKALTALSTEEVIYREEKSHLFHLKYYVDGLTSLDNEEALLAEGNIIHKDAKGYYAVVATTRPETIMGDTAMCINPKDPKNQWLKGRKVIVPLVGRVIPVIEDRYVDIEFGTGCLKVTPAHDTNDYMLGKTHNLETIDIFNADGTISEQSPLYVGMDRFDCRKKIAEDLKKAGLMERIEDYTNKVGYSERNPDTAIEPRLSLQWFLRMQHFADIALPPVMDDDIKFYPEKYKNTYKNWLENIQDWCISRQLWWGHRIPAYYYNEQGDFVVAETREKALQLAKEKDATITDADLRQDEDALDTWFSSWLWPISLFDGINNPGNEEINYYYPTSDLVTGPDIIFFWVARMIMAGYEYVGKMPFKHVYFTGIVRDKLGRKMSKSLGNSPDPIELIEKYGADGVRMGMMLSAPAGNDILFDDSLCEQGRNFNNKIWNAFRLVKGWQVADIEQPEASKTATAWFEAKLKEVNEELQDLFSKYRISEALMAVYKLFWDEFSSWYLEMVKPAYINGEAQPIDKKTYEATLHFFDILLKMLHPFMPFITEELWQALYERKNGESIMRESLHLDAPTDQEKALAADMELVKQIVSGVRMVRNQKNIAPKEALVLQVVGINHYEAYTDVIVKMANISEIDTVAEKDTTAAAFMVGTDEFAIPLGNMIDIAAEIEKQEAQLKHLEGFLAGVMKKLSNERFVANAPEAVVALERKKQSDSEEKIAALKESLEALRAQQ
;
A
#
# COMPACT_ATOMS: atom_id res chain seq x y z
N MET A 1 17.61 -2.78 -38.38
CA MET A 1 18.21 -1.93 -37.34
C MET A 1 19.24 -2.77 -36.58
N GLU A 2 20.51 -2.36 -36.55
CA GLU A 2 21.56 -3.09 -35.82
C GLU A 2 21.40 -2.77 -34.33
N LEU A 3 21.15 -3.81 -33.52
CA LEU A 3 20.94 -3.64 -32.08
C LEU A 3 22.28 -3.40 -31.38
N ALA A 4 22.30 -2.44 -30.45
CA ALA A 4 23.46 -2.16 -29.63
C ALA A 4 23.93 -3.42 -28.86
N SER A 5 25.22 -3.51 -28.56
CA SER A 5 25.80 -4.65 -27.84
C SER A 5 25.26 -4.80 -26.41
N LYS A 6 24.78 -3.71 -25.83
CA LYS A 6 24.18 -3.66 -24.49
C LYS A 6 22.89 -2.86 -24.53
N TYR A 7 21.96 -3.22 -23.66
CA TYR A 7 20.75 -2.44 -23.45
C TYR A 7 21.07 -1.16 -22.68
N ASP A 8 20.69 -0.01 -23.23
CA ASP A 8 20.78 1.29 -22.53
C ASP A 8 19.37 1.85 -22.27
N PRO A 9 18.90 1.77 -21.03
CA PRO A 9 17.56 2.26 -20.68
C PRO A 9 17.37 3.75 -20.96
N LYS A 10 18.40 4.58 -20.82
CA LYS A 10 18.28 6.05 -20.93
C LYS A 10 17.87 6.47 -22.34
N GLU A 11 18.50 5.88 -23.34
CA GLU A 11 18.18 6.17 -24.74
C GLU A 11 16.80 5.62 -25.11
N VAL A 12 16.51 4.38 -24.71
CA VAL A 12 15.27 3.67 -25.04
C VAL A 12 14.06 4.34 -24.39
N GLU A 13 14.15 4.70 -23.13
CA GLU A 13 13.04 5.30 -22.37
C GLU A 13 12.65 6.67 -22.93
N SER A 14 13.61 7.55 -23.18
CA SER A 14 13.33 8.88 -23.72
C SER A 14 12.72 8.81 -25.11
N LYS A 15 13.27 7.95 -25.96
CA LYS A 15 12.82 7.74 -27.34
C LYS A 15 11.38 7.28 -27.40
N TRP A 16 11.04 6.18 -26.67
CA TRP A 16 9.70 5.60 -26.79
C TRP A 16 8.65 6.40 -26.04
N TYR A 17 8.98 7.03 -24.93
CA TYR A 17 8.01 7.87 -24.23
C TYR A 17 7.59 9.05 -25.12
N GLN A 18 8.54 9.71 -25.79
CA GLN A 18 8.25 10.76 -26.73
C GLN A 18 7.43 10.26 -27.94
N TYR A 19 7.78 9.09 -28.47
CA TYR A 19 7.04 8.44 -29.56
C TYR A 19 5.56 8.19 -29.19
N TRP A 20 5.31 7.71 -27.97
CA TRP A 20 3.94 7.49 -27.47
C TRP A 20 3.17 8.79 -27.35
N LEU A 21 3.80 9.86 -26.88
CA LEU A 21 3.19 11.18 -26.77
C LEU A 21 2.88 11.78 -28.17
N ASP A 22 3.82 11.74 -29.09
CA ASP A 22 3.68 12.30 -30.43
C ASP A 22 2.55 11.61 -31.23
N ASN A 23 2.38 10.32 -31.02
CA ASN A 23 1.32 9.53 -31.65
C ASN A 23 0.02 9.48 -30.83
N LYS A 24 -0.09 10.21 -29.73
CA LYS A 24 -1.30 10.27 -28.89
C LYS A 24 -1.81 8.89 -28.42
N LEU A 25 -0.88 7.98 -28.12
CA LEU A 25 -1.24 6.58 -27.84
C LEU A 25 -1.95 6.38 -26.50
N PHE A 26 -1.88 7.36 -25.61
CA PHE A 26 -2.55 7.35 -24.29
C PHE A 26 -3.90 8.07 -24.31
N ALA A 27 -4.21 8.82 -25.38
CA ALA A 27 -5.42 9.62 -25.46
C ALA A 27 -6.67 8.75 -25.59
N SER A 28 -7.72 9.17 -24.90
CA SER A 28 -9.03 8.51 -24.91
C SER A 28 -10.14 9.50 -25.23
N LYS A 29 -11.05 9.08 -26.06
CA LYS A 29 -12.35 9.74 -26.30
C LYS A 29 -13.45 8.66 -26.31
N PRO A 30 -14.68 9.00 -25.91
CA PRO A 30 -15.80 8.06 -26.01
C PRO A 30 -15.93 7.48 -27.43
N ASP A 31 -16.04 6.18 -27.54
CA ASP A 31 -16.25 5.45 -28.79
C ASP A 31 -17.07 4.18 -28.54
N GLY A 32 -17.15 3.26 -29.52
CA GLY A 32 -17.93 2.04 -29.44
C GLY A 32 -17.30 0.91 -28.62
N ARG A 33 -16.05 1.07 -28.15
CA ARG A 33 -15.34 0.06 -27.35
C ARG A 33 -15.80 0.09 -25.89
N GLU A 34 -15.60 -1.01 -25.19
CA GLU A 34 -15.77 -1.05 -23.74
C GLU A 34 -14.76 -0.11 -23.07
N PRO A 35 -15.19 0.84 -22.24
CA PRO A 35 -14.27 1.70 -21.53
C PRO A 35 -13.55 0.94 -20.39
N TYR A 36 -12.27 1.24 -20.19
CA TYR A 36 -11.54 0.88 -19.02
C TYR A 36 -10.96 2.16 -18.41
N THR A 37 -11.57 2.61 -17.33
CA THR A 37 -11.28 3.91 -16.74
C THR A 37 -10.58 3.74 -15.40
N VAL A 38 -9.46 4.43 -15.24
CA VAL A 38 -8.74 4.55 -13.97
C VAL A 38 -8.52 6.03 -13.67
N VAL A 39 -8.81 6.43 -12.45
CA VAL A 39 -8.46 7.76 -11.94
C VAL A 39 -7.29 7.64 -10.98
N ILE A 40 -6.27 8.46 -11.18
CA ILE A 40 -5.10 8.44 -10.30
C ILE A 40 -5.50 8.88 -8.88
N PRO A 41 -5.01 8.23 -7.82
CA PRO A 41 -4.97 8.86 -6.50
C PRO A 41 -4.10 10.12 -6.61
N PRO A 42 -4.69 11.33 -6.59
CA PRO A 42 -3.94 12.53 -6.94
C PRO A 42 -2.87 12.82 -5.89
N PRO A 43 -1.57 12.77 -6.26
CA PRO A 43 -0.51 13.06 -5.31
C PRO A 43 -0.57 14.48 -4.78
N ASN A 44 -0.29 14.64 -3.49
CA ASN A 44 -0.22 15.93 -2.83
C ASN A 44 0.94 16.76 -3.37
N VAL A 45 0.72 18.03 -3.71
CA VAL A 45 1.75 18.96 -4.18
C VAL A 45 2.70 19.43 -3.05
N THR A 46 2.97 18.57 -2.09
CA THR A 46 3.83 18.84 -0.91
C THR A 46 5.30 18.53 -1.15
N GLY A 47 5.64 17.97 -2.29
CA GLY A 47 7.00 17.61 -2.68
C GLY A 47 7.05 16.56 -3.78
N VAL A 48 8.19 15.86 -3.88
CA VAL A 48 8.42 14.82 -4.90
C VAL A 48 7.76 13.49 -4.51
N LEU A 49 7.54 12.60 -5.48
CA LEU A 49 7.03 11.25 -5.24
C LEU A 49 8.04 10.40 -4.45
N HIS A 50 7.53 9.40 -3.73
CA HIS A 50 8.31 8.39 -3.01
C HIS A 50 7.98 6.99 -3.53
N MET A 51 8.67 5.95 -3.00
CA MET A 51 8.55 4.57 -3.49
C MET A 51 7.11 4.01 -3.40
N GLY A 52 6.31 4.45 -2.43
CA GLY A 52 4.90 4.08 -2.36
C GLY A 52 4.07 4.57 -3.57
N HIS A 53 4.36 5.76 -4.07
CA HIS A 53 3.76 6.27 -5.29
C HIS A 53 4.23 5.48 -6.53
N MET A 54 5.51 5.08 -6.56
CA MET A 54 6.05 4.27 -7.65
C MET A 54 5.34 2.92 -7.73
N LEU A 55 5.14 2.25 -6.60
CA LEU A 55 4.37 1.00 -6.53
C LEU A 55 2.93 1.20 -7.02
N ASN A 56 2.22 2.16 -6.46
CA ASN A 56 0.82 2.42 -6.76
C ASN A 56 0.62 2.72 -8.26
N ASN A 57 1.43 3.61 -8.83
CA ASN A 57 1.31 3.99 -10.23
C ASN A 57 1.79 2.89 -11.20
N THR A 58 2.74 2.06 -10.79
CA THR A 58 3.14 0.88 -11.57
C THR A 58 1.99 -0.10 -11.70
N ILE A 59 1.28 -0.39 -10.61
CA ILE A 59 0.10 -1.27 -10.63
C ILE A 59 -0.99 -0.70 -11.53
N GLN A 60 -1.30 0.58 -11.41
CA GLN A 60 -2.28 1.24 -12.29
C GLN A 60 -1.89 1.12 -13.75
N ASP A 61 -0.63 1.39 -14.09
CA ASP A 61 -0.12 1.32 -15.46
C ASP A 61 -0.18 -0.10 -16.04
N ILE A 62 0.13 -1.12 -15.24
CA ILE A 62 0.00 -2.53 -15.65
C ILE A 62 -1.44 -2.85 -16.04
N LEU A 63 -2.40 -2.48 -15.20
CA LEU A 63 -3.82 -2.72 -15.47
C LEU A 63 -4.32 -1.95 -16.70
N VAL A 64 -3.93 -0.70 -16.82
CA VAL A 64 -4.31 0.16 -17.95
C VAL A 64 -3.72 -0.36 -19.28
N ARG A 65 -2.44 -0.72 -19.30
CA ARG A 65 -1.78 -1.26 -20.50
C ARG A 65 -2.37 -2.59 -20.91
N ARG A 66 -2.65 -3.46 -19.94
CA ARG A 66 -3.33 -4.72 -20.22
C ARG A 66 -4.71 -4.51 -20.82
N ALA A 67 -5.52 -3.65 -20.26
CA ALA A 67 -6.85 -3.33 -20.76
C ALA A 67 -6.79 -2.78 -22.20
N ARG A 68 -5.81 -1.93 -22.49
CA ARG A 68 -5.58 -1.39 -23.83
C ARG A 68 -5.23 -2.50 -24.83
N MET A 69 -4.40 -3.47 -24.43
CA MET A 69 -4.06 -4.64 -25.25
C MET A 69 -5.23 -5.62 -25.40
N GLU A 70 -6.19 -5.62 -24.49
CA GLU A 70 -7.45 -6.36 -24.62
C GLU A 70 -8.46 -5.67 -25.57
N GLY A 71 -8.09 -4.57 -26.20
CA GLY A 71 -8.92 -3.82 -27.14
C GLY A 71 -9.91 -2.87 -26.49
N LYS A 72 -9.85 -2.67 -25.18
CA LYS A 72 -10.70 -1.70 -24.47
C LYS A 72 -10.22 -0.27 -24.73
N ASN A 73 -11.15 0.67 -24.59
CA ASN A 73 -10.81 2.09 -24.60
C ASN A 73 -10.30 2.50 -23.23
N ALA A 74 -8.98 2.42 -23.03
CA ALA A 74 -8.35 2.73 -21.76
C ALA A 74 -8.20 4.24 -21.56
N CYS A 75 -8.73 4.75 -20.46
CA CYS A 75 -8.63 6.14 -20.03
C CYS A 75 -8.06 6.19 -18.60
N TRP A 76 -6.83 6.63 -18.46
CA TRP A 76 -6.18 6.87 -17.19
C TRP A 76 -5.97 8.36 -16.99
N VAL A 77 -6.74 8.95 -16.08
CA VAL A 77 -6.74 10.39 -15.84
C VAL A 77 -5.70 10.75 -14.78
N PRO A 78 -4.68 11.54 -15.13
CA PRO A 78 -3.68 12.03 -14.19
C PRO A 78 -4.15 13.29 -13.49
N GLY A 79 -3.54 13.57 -12.33
CA GLY A 79 -3.80 14.81 -11.62
C GLY A 79 -3.02 14.91 -10.32
N THR A 80 -3.22 16.03 -9.62
CA THR A 80 -2.59 16.36 -8.35
C THR A 80 -3.60 16.94 -7.38
N ASP A 81 -3.32 16.78 -6.07
CA ASP A 81 -4.14 17.33 -4.98
C ASP A 81 -3.47 18.54 -4.34
N HIS A 82 -4.25 19.59 -4.09
CA HIS A 82 -3.79 20.81 -3.43
C HIS A 82 -3.42 20.60 -1.95
N ALA A 83 -3.93 19.54 -1.31
CA ALA A 83 -3.53 19.06 0.01
C ALA A 83 -3.60 20.10 1.15
N SER A 84 -4.55 21.03 1.08
CA SER A 84 -4.88 22.07 2.09
C SER A 84 -3.82 22.33 3.18
N ILE A 85 -3.96 21.72 4.34
CA ILE A 85 -3.07 21.87 5.50
C ILE A 85 -1.60 21.59 5.17
N ALA A 86 -1.37 20.48 4.48
CA ALA A 86 -0.01 20.01 4.23
C ALA A 86 0.77 20.94 3.30
N THR A 87 0.13 21.47 2.28
CA THR A 87 0.73 22.45 1.36
C THR A 87 0.88 23.81 2.02
N GLU A 88 -0.14 24.31 2.73
CA GLU A 88 -0.03 25.55 3.47
C GLU A 88 1.14 25.54 4.46
N ALA A 89 1.32 24.46 5.21
CA ALA A 89 2.46 24.30 6.12
C ALA A 89 3.82 24.39 5.41
N LYS A 90 3.93 23.85 4.20
CA LYS A 90 5.15 23.94 3.38
C LYS A 90 5.43 25.36 2.90
N VAL A 91 4.40 26.06 2.44
CA VAL A 91 4.49 27.44 2.01
C VAL A 91 4.86 28.36 3.18
N VAL A 92 4.21 28.19 4.33
CA VAL A 92 4.53 28.95 5.56
C VAL A 92 5.98 28.73 5.98
N LYS A 93 6.48 27.49 5.92
CA LYS A 93 7.87 27.18 6.22
C LYS A 93 8.84 27.84 5.24
N LYS A 94 8.58 27.76 3.94
CA LYS A 94 9.39 28.41 2.88
C LYS A 94 9.46 29.93 3.08
N LEU A 95 8.34 30.56 3.40
CA LEU A 95 8.28 31.99 3.69
C LEU A 95 9.04 32.36 4.97
N ALA A 96 8.94 31.55 6.04
CA ALA A 96 9.68 31.76 7.29
C ALA A 96 11.21 31.68 7.08
N GLU A 97 11.69 30.80 6.22
CA GLU A 97 13.11 30.72 5.82
C GLU A 97 13.58 32.02 5.11
N GLN A 98 12.66 32.78 4.52
CA GLN A 98 12.90 34.08 3.90
C GLN A 98 12.64 35.26 4.86
N GLY A 99 12.31 34.98 6.13
CA GLY A 99 11.99 35.99 7.14
C GLY A 99 10.60 36.58 7.04
N ILE A 100 9.71 35.97 6.24
CA ILE A 100 8.32 36.43 6.04
C ILE A 100 7.39 35.57 6.89
N LYS A 101 6.54 36.20 7.70
CA LYS A 101 5.51 35.50 8.48
C LYS A 101 4.15 35.60 7.77
N LYS A 102 3.33 34.55 7.85
CA LYS A 102 2.00 34.53 7.21
C LYS A 102 1.13 35.73 7.59
N HIS A 103 1.15 36.13 8.86
CA HIS A 103 0.33 37.24 9.34
C HIS A 103 0.78 38.64 8.87
N ASP A 104 1.97 38.74 8.25
CA ASP A 104 2.45 39.96 7.62
C ASP A 104 1.87 40.16 6.20
N LEU A 105 1.23 39.10 5.66
CA LEU A 105 0.66 39.08 4.33
C LEU A 105 -0.86 39.16 4.35
N SER A 106 -1.42 39.75 3.30
CA SER A 106 -2.84 39.59 2.97
C SER A 106 -3.11 38.17 2.46
N ARG A 107 -4.39 37.76 2.44
CA ARG A 107 -4.80 36.47 1.85
C ARG A 107 -4.31 36.33 0.40
N ASP A 108 -4.50 37.32 -0.42
CA ASP A 108 -4.15 37.31 -1.85
C ASP A 108 -2.63 37.20 -2.06
N GLU A 109 -1.83 37.90 -1.25
CA GLU A 109 -0.37 37.79 -1.29
C GLU A 109 0.09 36.39 -0.89
N PHE A 110 -0.48 35.83 0.16
CA PHE A 110 -0.16 34.44 0.57
C PHE A 110 -0.57 33.43 -0.51
N LEU A 111 -1.75 33.54 -1.09
CA LEU A 111 -2.23 32.64 -2.14
C LEU A 111 -1.34 32.69 -3.38
N LYS A 112 -0.76 33.84 -3.72
CA LYS A 112 0.21 33.90 -4.81
C LYS A 112 1.43 33.00 -4.56
N HIS A 113 1.99 33.02 -3.35
CA HIS A 113 3.09 32.13 -2.98
C HIS A 113 2.68 30.67 -2.98
N ALA A 114 1.46 30.35 -2.58
CA ALA A 114 0.92 29.00 -2.60
C ALA A 114 0.72 28.47 -4.04
N TRP A 115 0.27 29.31 -4.97
CA TRP A 115 0.19 28.94 -6.39
C TRP A 115 1.56 28.75 -7.02
N GLU A 116 2.54 29.62 -6.75
CA GLU A 116 3.93 29.45 -7.20
C GLU A 116 4.53 28.11 -6.71
N TRP A 117 4.30 27.76 -5.45
CA TRP A 117 4.68 26.45 -4.90
C TRP A 117 4.03 25.28 -5.65
N THR A 118 2.75 25.41 -5.93
CA THR A 118 1.94 24.37 -6.57
C THR A 118 2.38 24.13 -8.01
N ASP A 119 2.62 25.19 -8.76
CA ASP A 119 3.11 25.09 -10.15
C ASP A 119 4.49 24.40 -10.21
N GLU A 120 5.39 24.77 -9.30
CA GLU A 120 6.72 24.15 -9.20
C GLU A 120 6.63 22.64 -8.91
N HIS A 121 5.94 22.25 -7.84
CA HIS A 121 5.93 20.89 -7.35
C HIS A 121 4.98 19.98 -8.14
N GLY A 122 3.87 20.49 -8.62
CA GLY A 122 2.97 19.76 -9.51
C GLY A 122 3.69 19.34 -10.81
N GLY A 123 4.45 20.24 -11.41
CA GLY A 123 5.25 19.95 -12.59
C GLY A 123 6.30 18.86 -12.38
N ILE A 124 6.96 18.83 -11.21
CA ILE A 124 7.94 17.80 -10.85
C ILE A 124 7.24 16.43 -10.75
N ILE A 125 6.13 16.35 -10.04
CA ILE A 125 5.35 15.11 -9.86
C ILE A 125 4.96 14.49 -11.20
N LEU A 126 4.42 15.28 -12.12
CA LEU A 126 4.01 14.80 -13.42
C LEU A 126 5.20 14.32 -14.28
N LYS A 127 6.36 14.97 -14.16
CA LYS A 127 7.60 14.51 -14.82
C LYS A 127 8.08 13.18 -14.24
N GLN A 128 8.00 13.01 -12.93
CA GLN A 128 8.38 11.74 -12.28
C GLN A 128 7.50 10.58 -12.74
N LEU A 129 6.19 10.79 -12.89
CA LEU A 129 5.27 9.80 -13.44
C LEU A 129 5.61 9.41 -14.88
N ARG A 130 5.99 10.38 -15.71
CA ARG A 130 6.44 10.12 -17.09
C ARG A 130 7.73 9.31 -17.11
N ARG A 131 8.68 9.60 -16.23
CA ARG A 131 9.92 8.84 -16.09
C ARG A 131 9.67 7.37 -15.69
N LEU A 132 8.64 7.11 -14.90
CA LEU A 132 8.21 5.75 -14.55
C LEU A 132 7.60 5.00 -15.74
N GLY A 133 7.18 5.69 -16.77
CA GLY A 133 6.51 5.12 -17.95
C GLY A 133 4.98 5.13 -17.85
N ALA A 134 4.40 5.92 -16.94
CA ALA A 134 2.95 6.00 -16.75
C ALA A 134 2.23 6.40 -18.03
N SER A 135 1.28 5.57 -18.49
CA SER A 135 0.52 5.77 -19.74
C SER A 135 -0.79 6.54 -19.51
N CYS A 136 -0.68 7.66 -18.79
CA CYS A 136 -1.80 8.57 -18.56
C CYS A 136 -2.22 9.34 -19.79
N ASP A 137 -3.50 9.63 -19.93
CA ASP A 137 -4.01 10.62 -20.86
C ASP A 137 -3.68 12.04 -20.35
N TRP A 138 -2.52 12.53 -20.72
CA TRP A 138 -1.99 13.80 -20.22
C TRP A 138 -2.81 15.02 -20.63
N ASP A 139 -3.59 14.92 -21.70
CA ASP A 139 -4.50 15.99 -22.12
C ASP A 139 -5.64 16.19 -21.10
N ARG A 140 -5.89 15.21 -20.24
CA ARG A 140 -6.87 15.25 -19.14
C ARG A 140 -6.28 15.62 -17.78
N THR A 141 -5.02 16.04 -17.74
CA THR A 141 -4.36 16.42 -16.47
C THR A 141 -5.22 17.43 -15.70
N SER A 142 -5.55 17.09 -14.47
CA SER A 142 -6.45 17.87 -13.62
C SER A 142 -5.83 18.18 -12.27
N PHE A 143 -6.31 19.22 -11.62
CA PHE A 143 -5.89 19.63 -10.31
C PHE A 143 -7.13 19.85 -9.44
N THR A 144 -7.11 19.40 -8.19
CA THR A 144 -8.29 19.49 -7.31
C THR A 144 -8.80 20.92 -7.07
N MET A 145 -7.97 21.93 -7.31
CA MET A 145 -8.34 23.36 -7.24
C MET A 145 -8.39 24.06 -8.60
N ASP A 146 -8.37 23.34 -9.71
CA ASP A 146 -8.63 23.98 -11.00
C ASP A 146 -10.09 24.50 -11.09
N GLU A 147 -10.38 25.31 -12.07
CA GLU A 147 -11.66 26.02 -12.19
C GLU A 147 -12.86 25.07 -12.14
N LYS A 148 -12.86 24.02 -12.98
CA LYS A 148 -14.00 23.08 -13.06
C LYS A 148 -14.19 22.26 -11.79
N ARG A 149 -13.08 21.82 -11.14
CA ARG A 149 -13.17 21.08 -9.87
C ARG A 149 -13.62 22.00 -8.74
N SER A 150 -13.15 23.25 -8.74
CA SER A 150 -13.58 24.26 -7.76
C SER A 150 -15.08 24.58 -7.89
N GLU A 151 -15.58 24.77 -9.10
CA GLU A 151 -17.03 24.96 -9.35
C GLU A 151 -17.84 23.76 -8.83
N SER A 152 -17.39 22.55 -9.09
CA SER A 152 -18.05 21.31 -8.61
C SER A 152 -18.11 21.26 -7.09
N VAL A 153 -17.01 21.58 -6.40
CA VAL A 153 -16.93 21.62 -4.93
C VAL A 153 -17.90 22.63 -4.34
N ILE A 154 -17.92 23.83 -4.87
CA ILE A 154 -18.81 24.89 -4.39
C ILE A 154 -20.28 24.51 -4.60
N LYS A 155 -20.60 23.98 -5.78
CA LYS A 155 -21.97 23.53 -6.10
C LYS A 155 -22.44 22.42 -5.16
N VAL A 156 -21.58 21.44 -4.86
CA VAL A 156 -21.87 20.36 -3.91
C VAL A 156 -22.06 20.90 -2.50
N PHE A 157 -21.23 21.83 -2.05
CA PHE A 157 -21.43 22.47 -0.74
C PHE A 157 -22.79 23.15 -0.63
N VAL A 158 -23.17 23.96 -1.62
CA VAL A 158 -24.46 24.66 -1.63
C VAL A 158 -25.63 23.68 -1.67
N ASP A 159 -25.53 22.65 -2.50
CA ASP A 159 -26.57 21.60 -2.59
C ASP A 159 -26.77 20.87 -1.25
N LEU A 160 -25.68 20.41 -0.63
CA LEU A 160 -25.75 19.71 0.65
C LEU A 160 -26.21 20.60 1.81
N PHE A 161 -25.87 21.90 1.76
CA PHE A 161 -26.40 22.87 2.71
C PHE A 161 -27.91 23.04 2.55
N ASN A 162 -28.39 23.22 1.32
CA ASN A 162 -29.82 23.34 1.04
C ASN A 162 -30.62 22.08 1.40
N LYS A 163 -30.00 20.89 1.34
CA LYS A 163 -30.57 19.62 1.82
C LYS A 163 -30.54 19.49 3.36
N GLY A 164 -29.96 20.43 4.08
CA GLY A 164 -29.81 20.38 5.53
C GLY A 164 -28.75 19.39 6.02
N LEU A 165 -27.90 18.86 5.11
CA LEU A 165 -26.82 17.93 5.44
C LEU A 165 -25.55 18.65 5.88
N ILE A 166 -25.29 19.87 5.40
CA ILE A 166 -24.24 20.74 5.92
C ILE A 166 -24.86 21.74 6.90
N TYR A 167 -24.18 21.91 8.02
CA TYR A 167 -24.57 22.88 9.05
C TYR A 167 -23.36 23.53 9.70
N ARG A 168 -23.56 24.72 10.26
CA ARG A 168 -22.60 25.41 11.12
C ARG A 168 -22.99 25.22 12.57
N GLY A 169 -22.07 24.77 13.40
CA GLY A 169 -22.38 24.47 14.79
C GLY A 169 -21.20 24.58 15.73
N LEU A 170 -21.50 24.92 16.99
CA LEU A 170 -20.53 24.90 18.08
C LEU A 170 -20.41 23.46 18.60
N ARG A 171 -19.27 22.83 18.37
CA ARG A 171 -19.00 21.46 18.78
C ARG A 171 -17.55 21.29 19.27
N MET A 172 -17.34 20.23 20.04
CA MET A 172 -15.99 19.82 20.39
C MET A 172 -15.30 19.26 19.14
N VAL A 173 -14.13 19.79 18.82
CA VAL A 173 -13.30 19.36 17.68
C VAL A 173 -11.89 19.01 18.13
N ASN A 174 -11.20 18.22 17.32
CA ASN A 174 -9.76 18.01 17.45
C ASN A 174 -9.05 19.25 16.87
N TRP A 175 -8.27 19.92 17.68
CA TRP A 175 -7.59 21.16 17.30
C TRP A 175 -6.08 20.95 17.26
N ASP A 176 -5.45 21.37 16.16
CA ASP A 176 -3.98 21.43 16.03
C ASP A 176 -3.51 22.85 16.45
N PRO A 177 -2.91 23.00 17.63
CA PRO A 177 -2.51 24.32 18.13
C PRO A 177 -1.29 24.91 17.41
N LYS A 178 -0.54 24.11 16.65
CA LYS A 178 0.58 24.60 15.85
C LYS A 178 0.12 25.08 14.48
N ALA A 179 -0.76 24.32 13.83
CA ALA A 179 -1.36 24.71 12.56
C ALA A 179 -2.51 25.69 12.73
N LEU A 180 -3.03 25.89 13.94
CA LEU A 180 -4.15 26.76 14.29
C LEU A 180 -5.44 26.43 13.51
N THR A 181 -5.73 25.12 13.39
CA THR A 181 -6.89 24.65 12.63
C THR A 181 -7.52 23.40 13.24
N ALA A 182 -8.82 23.23 12.97
CA ALA A 182 -9.54 22.01 13.27
C ALA A 182 -9.09 20.84 12.38
N LEU A 183 -9.18 19.64 12.92
CA LEU A 183 -8.91 18.36 12.25
C LEU A 183 -10.15 17.48 12.29
N SER A 184 -10.30 16.61 11.30
CA SER A 184 -11.26 15.50 11.39
C SER A 184 -10.76 14.41 12.35
N THR A 185 -11.65 13.52 12.77
CA THR A 185 -11.30 12.41 13.68
C THR A 185 -10.24 11.49 13.07
N GLU A 186 -10.30 11.28 11.76
CA GLU A 186 -9.38 10.42 11.01
C GLU A 186 -7.95 10.99 10.90
N GLU A 187 -7.78 12.31 11.04
CA GLU A 187 -6.47 12.99 11.01
C GLU A 187 -5.71 12.91 12.34
N VAL A 188 -6.26 12.23 13.35
CA VAL A 188 -5.65 12.07 14.67
C VAL A 188 -5.00 10.69 14.81
N ILE A 189 -3.70 10.68 15.10
CA ILE A 189 -2.93 9.46 15.36
C ILE A 189 -2.72 9.31 16.86
N TYR A 190 -3.20 8.20 17.42
CA TYR A 190 -3.03 7.92 18.85
C TYR A 190 -1.72 7.17 19.09
N ARG A 191 -0.97 7.65 20.11
CA ARG A 191 0.27 7.04 20.58
C ARG A 191 0.19 6.78 22.08
N GLU A 192 0.84 5.70 22.52
CA GLU A 192 1.03 5.45 23.94
C GLU A 192 2.19 6.32 24.47
N GLU A 193 1.88 7.12 25.47
CA GLU A 193 2.82 8.03 26.10
C GLU A 193 2.98 7.68 27.58
N LYS A 194 4.23 7.63 28.05
CA LYS A 194 4.52 7.55 29.48
C LYS A 194 4.24 8.89 30.11
N SER A 195 3.36 8.90 31.08
CA SER A 195 2.87 10.09 31.76
C SER A 195 2.70 9.79 33.26
N HIS A 196 2.01 10.67 33.95
CA HIS A 196 1.67 10.50 35.35
C HIS A 196 0.17 10.66 35.52
N LEU A 197 -0.37 9.94 36.48
CA LEU A 197 -1.71 10.13 37.00
C LEU A 197 -1.61 10.89 38.35
N PHE A 198 -2.14 12.09 38.35
CA PHE A 198 -2.09 12.99 39.49
C PHE A 198 -3.36 12.84 40.34
N HIS A 199 -3.22 12.46 41.56
CA HIS A 199 -4.33 12.33 42.50
C HIS A 199 -4.45 13.62 43.33
N LEU A 200 -5.55 14.37 43.13
CA LEU A 200 -5.74 15.70 43.63
C LEU A 200 -6.83 15.72 44.70
N LYS A 201 -6.64 16.55 45.76
CA LYS A 201 -7.59 16.74 46.85
C LYS A 201 -8.57 17.88 46.53
N TYR A 202 -9.86 17.54 46.40
CA TYR A 202 -10.96 18.48 46.30
C TYR A 202 -11.68 18.52 47.62
N TYR A 203 -11.44 19.57 48.43
CA TYR A 203 -12.09 19.69 49.76
C TYR A 203 -13.58 19.92 49.61
N VAL A 204 -14.35 19.29 50.51
CA VAL A 204 -15.82 19.46 50.49
C VAL A 204 -16.14 20.81 51.16
N ASP A 205 -16.87 21.64 50.41
CA ASP A 205 -17.23 23.00 50.85
C ASP A 205 -18.15 22.97 52.10
N GLY A 206 -17.75 23.70 53.11
CA GLY A 206 -18.53 23.88 54.33
C GLY A 206 -18.71 22.64 55.22
N LEU A 207 -18.02 21.52 54.94
CA LEU A 207 -18.14 20.29 55.70
C LEU A 207 -17.10 20.22 56.83
N THR A 208 -17.53 20.41 58.07
CA THR A 208 -16.69 20.36 59.27
C THR A 208 -16.81 19.05 60.03
N SER A 209 -17.96 18.38 59.95
CA SER A 209 -18.21 17.07 60.59
C SER A 209 -19.21 16.26 59.79
N LEU A 210 -19.11 14.93 59.90
CA LEU A 210 -20.06 13.96 59.35
C LEU A 210 -20.69 13.20 60.50
N ASP A 211 -21.95 13.48 60.81
CA ASP A 211 -22.66 12.87 61.95
C ASP A 211 -22.91 11.37 61.78
N ASN A 212 -22.86 10.85 60.56
CA ASN A 212 -23.12 9.46 60.19
C ASN A 212 -21.89 8.77 59.55
N GLU A 213 -20.67 9.23 59.87
CA GLU A 213 -19.41 8.77 59.25
C GLU A 213 -19.25 7.24 59.36
N GLU A 214 -19.50 6.67 60.58
CA GLU A 214 -19.39 5.23 60.82
C GLU A 214 -20.39 4.40 59.99
N ALA A 215 -21.61 4.89 59.82
CA ALA A 215 -22.64 4.26 59.02
C ALA A 215 -22.28 4.26 57.53
N LEU A 216 -21.78 5.40 57.00
CA LEU A 216 -21.30 5.53 55.64
C LEU A 216 -20.12 4.62 55.34
N LEU A 217 -19.18 4.48 56.25
CA LEU A 217 -18.05 3.54 56.13
C LEU A 217 -18.53 2.08 56.10
N ALA A 218 -19.54 1.75 56.92
CA ALA A 218 -20.16 0.42 56.92
C ALA A 218 -20.91 0.10 55.62
N GLU A 219 -21.43 1.13 54.91
CA GLU A 219 -22.09 1.04 53.60
C GLU A 219 -21.12 1.00 52.45
N GLY A 220 -19.81 1.03 52.70
CA GLY A 220 -18.77 0.94 51.70
C GLY A 220 -18.23 2.26 51.17
N ASN A 221 -18.59 3.39 51.77
CA ASN A 221 -18.03 4.67 51.39
C ASN A 221 -16.54 4.77 51.75
N ILE A 222 -15.77 5.45 50.92
CA ILE A 222 -14.37 5.81 51.20
C ILE A 222 -14.30 7.29 51.50
N ILE A 223 -14.08 7.60 52.78
CA ILE A 223 -14.07 8.97 53.30
C ILE A 223 -12.63 9.39 53.56
N HIS A 224 -12.20 10.46 52.87
CA HIS A 224 -10.88 11.06 53.09
C HIS A 224 -10.98 12.30 53.97
N LYS A 225 -10.05 12.40 54.91
CA LYS A 225 -10.00 13.51 55.87
C LYS A 225 -8.57 13.81 56.30
N ASP A 226 -8.24 15.05 56.43
CA ASP A 226 -6.99 15.52 57.02
C ASP A 226 -7.22 16.71 57.94
N ALA A 227 -6.16 17.41 58.36
CA ALA A 227 -6.27 18.55 59.25
C ALA A 227 -7.04 19.75 58.65
N LYS A 228 -7.19 19.80 57.33
CA LYS A 228 -7.93 20.88 56.64
C LYS A 228 -9.40 20.54 56.42
N GLY A 229 -9.83 19.29 56.58
CA GLY A 229 -11.21 18.87 56.41
C GLY A 229 -11.38 17.60 55.62
N TYR A 230 -12.62 17.38 55.14
CA TYR A 230 -12.99 16.26 54.31
C TYR A 230 -12.73 16.58 52.81
N TYR A 231 -12.23 15.62 52.05
CA TYR A 231 -11.95 15.83 50.65
C TYR A 231 -12.27 14.59 49.78
N ALA A 232 -12.59 14.85 48.55
CA ALA A 232 -12.65 13.83 47.50
C ALA A 232 -11.30 13.75 46.75
N VAL A 233 -10.93 12.58 46.25
CA VAL A 233 -9.71 12.41 45.44
C VAL A 233 -10.09 12.25 43.96
N VAL A 234 -9.55 13.12 43.13
CA VAL A 234 -9.69 13.08 41.68
C VAL A 234 -8.36 12.66 41.07
N ALA A 235 -8.40 11.71 40.15
CA ALA A 235 -7.23 11.29 39.39
C ALA A 235 -7.29 11.86 37.98
N THR A 236 -6.23 12.55 37.54
CA THR A 236 -6.16 13.16 36.22
C THR A 236 -4.75 13.06 35.60
N THR A 237 -4.65 12.88 34.30
CA THR A 237 -3.39 13.00 33.55
C THR A 237 -3.11 14.45 33.13
N ARG A 238 -4.09 15.35 33.31
CA ARG A 238 -4.07 16.74 32.82
C ARG A 238 -4.39 17.72 33.96
N PRO A 239 -3.51 17.88 34.95
CA PRO A 239 -3.78 18.75 36.09
C PRO A 239 -3.96 20.24 35.72
N GLU A 240 -3.42 20.68 34.57
CA GLU A 240 -3.62 22.05 34.08
C GLU A 240 -5.09 22.36 33.79
N THR A 241 -5.91 21.38 33.46
CA THR A 241 -7.32 21.60 33.08
C THR A 241 -8.23 21.85 34.26
N ILE A 242 -7.79 21.65 35.50
CA ILE A 242 -8.63 21.91 36.69
C ILE A 242 -9.11 23.36 36.79
N MET A 243 -8.35 24.28 36.17
CA MET A 243 -8.71 25.71 36.14
C MET A 243 -10.03 25.97 35.42
N GLY A 244 -10.46 25.03 34.54
CA GLY A 244 -11.74 25.05 33.84
C GLY A 244 -12.82 24.15 34.42
N ASP A 245 -12.59 23.50 35.56
CA ASP A 245 -13.55 22.60 36.20
C ASP A 245 -14.83 23.33 36.63
N THR A 246 -15.99 22.75 36.29
CA THR A 246 -17.31 23.29 36.62
C THR A 246 -18.21 22.32 37.38
N ALA A 247 -17.82 21.05 37.50
CA ALA A 247 -18.44 20.05 38.35
C ALA A 247 -17.45 18.93 38.70
N MET A 248 -17.82 18.16 39.73
CA MET A 248 -17.30 16.81 39.98
C MET A 248 -18.42 15.81 39.74
N CYS A 249 -18.16 14.69 39.04
CA CYS A 249 -19.16 13.69 38.74
C CYS A 249 -18.88 12.40 39.52
N ILE A 250 -19.91 11.78 40.10
CA ILE A 250 -19.89 10.45 40.70
C ILE A 250 -20.94 9.57 40.09
N ASN A 251 -20.77 8.26 40.15
CA ASN A 251 -21.77 7.32 39.69
C ASN A 251 -22.81 7.12 40.79
N PRO A 252 -24.14 7.28 40.53
CA PRO A 252 -25.19 7.10 41.54
C PRO A 252 -25.26 5.71 42.14
N LYS A 253 -24.60 4.71 41.55
CA LYS A 253 -24.53 3.33 42.03
C LYS A 253 -23.19 3.00 42.73
N ASP A 254 -22.23 3.92 42.75
CA ASP A 254 -20.93 3.68 43.39
C ASP A 254 -21.02 3.85 44.92
N PRO A 255 -20.92 2.79 45.71
CA PRO A 255 -21.00 2.89 47.14
C PRO A 255 -19.85 3.71 47.76
N LYS A 256 -18.69 3.79 47.07
CA LYS A 256 -17.48 4.45 47.57
C LYS A 256 -17.68 5.95 47.77
N ASN A 257 -18.50 6.59 46.95
CA ASN A 257 -18.58 8.04 46.83
C ASN A 257 -19.98 8.62 47.17
N GLN A 258 -20.92 7.82 47.68
CA GLN A 258 -22.29 8.29 47.98
C GLN A 258 -22.33 9.41 49.06
N TRP A 259 -21.33 9.45 49.93
CA TRP A 259 -21.21 10.51 50.92
C TRP A 259 -21.05 11.92 50.35
N LEU A 260 -20.62 12.01 49.08
CA LEU A 260 -20.46 13.26 48.35
C LEU A 260 -21.75 13.74 47.67
N LYS A 261 -22.79 12.96 47.62
CA LYS A 261 -24.08 13.26 46.99
C LYS A 261 -24.68 14.56 47.49
N GLY A 262 -25.07 15.45 46.56
CA GLY A 262 -25.70 16.74 46.90
C GLY A 262 -24.74 17.77 47.54
N ARG A 263 -23.45 17.48 47.61
CA ARG A 263 -22.45 18.39 48.17
C ARG A 263 -21.79 19.24 47.07
N LYS A 264 -20.95 20.15 47.53
CA LYS A 264 -20.06 20.95 46.66
C LYS A 264 -18.62 20.72 47.09
N VAL A 265 -17.71 20.87 46.14
CA VAL A 265 -16.27 20.72 46.37
C VAL A 265 -15.52 21.95 45.85
N ILE A 266 -14.32 22.17 46.35
CA ILE A 266 -13.48 23.32 46.04
C ILE A 266 -12.37 22.86 45.08
N VAL A 267 -12.27 23.49 43.92
CA VAL A 267 -11.20 23.23 42.95
C VAL A 267 -9.87 23.63 43.58
N PRO A 268 -8.89 22.70 43.65
CA PRO A 268 -7.60 22.98 44.27
C PRO A 268 -6.85 24.13 43.57
N LEU A 269 -6.15 24.98 44.36
CA LEU A 269 -5.47 26.23 43.95
C LEU A 269 -6.40 27.32 43.41
N VAL A 270 -7.44 26.98 42.69
CA VAL A 270 -8.39 27.93 42.10
C VAL A 270 -9.37 28.51 43.09
N GLY A 271 -9.80 27.69 44.03
CA GLY A 271 -10.78 28.09 45.06
C GLY A 271 -12.23 28.15 44.57
N ARG A 272 -12.52 27.81 43.33
CA ARG A 272 -13.91 27.77 42.79
C ARG A 272 -14.68 26.65 43.43
N VAL A 273 -15.87 26.96 43.93
CA VAL A 273 -16.84 26.01 44.51
C VAL A 273 -17.67 25.44 43.36
N ILE A 274 -17.65 24.13 43.16
CA ILE A 274 -18.36 23.43 42.12
C ILE A 274 -19.29 22.35 42.66
N PRO A 275 -20.41 22.03 41.99
CA PRO A 275 -21.34 20.99 42.47
C PRO A 275 -20.78 19.60 42.23
N VAL A 276 -21.19 18.64 43.07
CA VAL A 276 -21.09 17.21 42.81
C VAL A 276 -22.36 16.79 42.09
N ILE A 277 -22.21 16.30 40.85
CA ILE A 277 -23.29 15.79 40.01
C ILE A 277 -23.24 14.26 39.93
N GLU A 278 -24.34 13.64 39.57
CA GLU A 278 -24.45 12.19 39.46
C GLU A 278 -24.72 11.80 38.02
N ASP A 279 -23.88 10.91 37.49
CA ASP A 279 -24.07 10.35 36.14
C ASP A 279 -23.51 8.92 36.06
N ARG A 280 -24.21 8.05 35.33
CA ARG A 280 -23.80 6.65 35.11
C ARG A 280 -22.56 6.54 34.20
N TYR A 281 -22.16 7.61 33.61
CA TYR A 281 -20.97 7.68 32.76
C TYR A 281 -19.68 7.32 33.53
N VAL A 282 -19.60 7.69 34.80
CA VAL A 282 -18.42 7.44 35.62
C VAL A 282 -18.28 5.94 35.89
N ASP A 283 -17.16 5.39 35.53
CA ASP A 283 -16.82 3.98 35.78
C ASP A 283 -16.52 3.76 37.25
N ILE A 284 -17.25 2.85 37.90
CA ILE A 284 -17.12 2.52 39.32
C ILE A 284 -15.78 1.81 39.62
N GLU A 285 -15.28 1.03 38.67
CA GLU A 285 -14.07 0.22 38.84
C GLU A 285 -12.78 0.97 38.46
N PHE A 286 -12.91 2.10 37.76
CA PHE A 286 -11.75 2.88 37.31
C PHE A 286 -11.43 4.03 38.24
N GLY A 287 -10.16 4.11 38.65
CA GLY A 287 -9.63 5.21 39.47
C GLY A 287 -10.30 5.39 40.82
N THR A 288 -10.61 6.65 41.18
CA THR A 288 -11.23 7.00 42.46
C THR A 288 -12.76 6.97 42.45
N GLY A 289 -13.38 6.82 41.27
CA GLY A 289 -14.82 6.97 41.08
C GLY A 289 -15.32 8.44 41.17
N CYS A 290 -14.42 9.40 41.34
CA CYS A 290 -14.68 10.84 41.26
C CYS A 290 -14.06 11.41 40.02
N LEU A 291 -14.89 11.89 39.08
CA LEU A 291 -14.46 12.48 37.83
C LEU A 291 -14.57 14.01 37.90
N LYS A 292 -13.48 14.73 37.67
CA LYS A 292 -13.54 16.15 37.37
C LYS A 292 -14.21 16.42 36.04
N VAL A 293 -15.02 17.41 35.91
CA VAL A 293 -15.72 17.74 34.67
C VAL A 293 -15.26 19.11 34.17
N THR A 294 -14.59 19.09 32.99
CA THR A 294 -14.04 20.27 32.34
C THR A 294 -14.64 20.36 30.92
N PRO A 295 -15.85 20.91 30.77
CA PRO A 295 -16.59 20.84 29.50
C PRO A 295 -15.90 21.42 28.29
N ALA A 296 -14.96 22.37 28.46
CA ALA A 296 -14.24 22.98 27.36
C ALA A 296 -13.09 22.14 26.81
N HIS A 297 -12.61 21.11 27.54
CA HIS A 297 -11.32 20.46 27.24
C HIS A 297 -11.35 18.95 27.15
N ASP A 298 -12.53 18.35 27.22
CA ASP A 298 -12.75 16.92 27.01
C ASP A 298 -14.11 16.69 26.36
N THR A 299 -14.17 15.77 25.38
CA THR A 299 -15.38 15.47 24.62
C THR A 299 -16.49 14.89 25.51
N ASN A 300 -16.15 14.01 26.43
CA ASN A 300 -17.12 13.39 27.33
C ASN A 300 -17.60 14.38 28.40
N ASP A 301 -16.68 15.18 28.92
CA ASP A 301 -17.03 16.25 29.87
C ASP A 301 -17.94 17.29 29.23
N TYR A 302 -17.76 17.58 27.95
CA TYR A 302 -18.66 18.45 27.19
C TYR A 302 -20.07 17.90 27.12
N MET A 303 -20.23 16.59 26.89
CA MET A 303 -21.54 15.93 26.88
C MET A 303 -22.19 15.95 28.26
N LEU A 304 -21.40 15.67 29.32
CA LEU A 304 -21.88 15.84 30.71
C LEU A 304 -22.29 17.29 31.02
N GLY A 305 -21.50 18.25 30.53
CA GLY A 305 -21.80 19.68 30.66
C GLY A 305 -23.14 20.04 30.04
N LYS A 306 -23.46 19.50 28.84
CA LYS A 306 -24.77 19.67 28.21
C LYS A 306 -25.91 19.03 29.00
N THR A 307 -25.72 17.78 29.42
CA THR A 307 -26.74 17.02 30.14
C THR A 307 -27.09 17.67 31.46
N HIS A 308 -26.09 18.20 32.18
CA HIS A 308 -26.25 18.79 33.51
C HIS A 308 -26.25 20.33 33.53
N ASN A 309 -26.31 20.95 32.33
CA ASN A 309 -26.34 22.41 32.15
C ASN A 309 -25.22 23.16 32.89
N LEU A 310 -23.99 22.66 32.74
CA LEU A 310 -22.78 23.23 33.37
C LEU A 310 -22.24 24.41 32.55
N GLU A 311 -21.59 25.33 33.25
CA GLU A 311 -20.80 26.39 32.64
C GLU A 311 -19.61 25.79 31.89
N THR A 312 -19.23 26.40 30.74
CA THR A 312 -18.08 26.00 29.95
C THR A 312 -17.01 27.09 29.98
N ILE A 313 -15.86 26.80 30.58
CA ILE A 313 -14.76 27.73 30.76
C ILE A 313 -13.57 27.27 29.89
N ASP A 314 -13.29 28.01 28.83
CA ASP A 314 -12.17 27.71 27.90
C ASP A 314 -10.87 28.36 28.42
N ILE A 315 -10.00 27.56 28.97
CA ILE A 315 -8.71 28.02 29.53
C ILE A 315 -7.55 28.04 28.53
N PHE A 316 -7.76 27.63 27.28
CA PHE A 316 -6.72 27.64 26.28
C PHE A 316 -6.98 28.62 25.15
N ASN A 317 -5.92 29.28 24.72
CA ASN A 317 -5.88 30.00 23.44
C ASN A 317 -5.73 29.01 22.28
N ALA A 318 -5.91 29.49 21.06
CA ALA A 318 -5.79 28.67 19.85
C ALA A 318 -4.39 28.04 19.69
N ASP A 319 -3.35 28.68 20.16
CA ASP A 319 -1.96 28.21 20.12
C ASP A 319 -1.58 27.24 21.26
N GLY A 320 -2.51 26.91 22.13
CA GLY A 320 -2.30 26.03 23.27
C GLY A 320 -1.71 26.71 24.51
N THR A 321 -1.57 28.04 24.50
CA THR A 321 -1.23 28.81 25.70
C THR A 321 -2.45 28.99 26.60
N ILE A 322 -2.20 29.26 27.89
CA ILE A 322 -3.28 29.51 28.88
C ILE A 322 -3.94 30.84 28.57
N SER A 323 -5.28 30.85 28.47
CA SER A 323 -6.09 32.03 28.15
C SER A 323 -6.33 32.94 29.37
N GLU A 324 -6.83 34.13 29.11
CA GLU A 324 -7.27 35.11 30.12
C GLU A 324 -8.49 34.62 30.94
N GLN A 325 -9.24 33.62 30.50
CA GLN A 325 -10.33 33.00 31.25
C GLN A 325 -9.83 32.14 32.41
N SER A 326 -8.56 31.72 32.32
CA SER A 326 -7.94 30.98 33.45
C SER A 326 -7.54 31.93 34.57
N PRO A 327 -7.81 31.57 35.81
CA PRO A 327 -7.44 32.41 36.97
C PRO A 327 -5.93 32.43 37.27
N LEU A 328 -5.18 31.47 36.70
CA LEU A 328 -3.73 31.29 36.96
C LEU A 328 -2.99 30.98 35.65
N TYR A 329 -1.70 31.28 35.62
CA TYR A 329 -0.74 30.89 34.55
C TYR A 329 -1.02 31.43 33.17
N VAL A 330 -1.76 32.55 33.03
CA VAL A 330 -2.10 33.18 31.77
C VAL A 330 -0.86 33.38 30.87
N GLY A 331 -0.95 32.98 29.62
CA GLY A 331 0.12 33.11 28.63
C GLY A 331 1.17 31.96 28.66
N MET A 332 1.11 31.05 29.63
CA MET A 332 2.03 29.92 29.74
C MET A 332 1.64 28.82 28.74
N ASP A 333 2.63 28.13 28.15
CA ASP A 333 2.36 26.92 27.38
C ASP A 333 1.68 25.84 28.23
N ARG A 334 0.74 25.12 27.65
CA ARG A 334 -0.08 24.10 28.34
C ARG A 334 0.75 23.01 29.04
N PHE A 335 1.86 22.56 28.44
CA PHE A 335 2.73 21.52 29.02
C PHE A 335 3.64 22.08 30.12
N ASP A 336 4.10 23.31 29.97
CA ASP A 336 4.84 23.99 31.05
C ASP A 336 3.91 24.32 32.21
N CYS A 337 2.67 24.71 31.92
CA CYS A 337 1.62 24.86 32.91
C CYS A 337 1.34 23.57 33.67
N ARG A 338 1.30 22.42 33.00
CA ARG A 338 1.11 21.10 33.64
C ARG A 338 2.19 20.81 34.67
N LYS A 339 3.45 21.07 34.32
CA LYS A 339 4.57 20.90 35.27
C LYS A 339 4.45 21.86 36.44
N LYS A 340 4.18 23.14 36.14
CA LYS A 340 4.11 24.18 37.16
C LYS A 340 2.96 23.98 38.16
N ILE A 341 1.75 23.66 37.66
CA ILE A 341 0.60 23.42 38.54
C ILE A 341 0.77 22.16 39.40
N ALA A 342 1.42 21.12 38.87
CA ALA A 342 1.73 19.92 39.64
C ALA A 342 2.67 20.23 40.82
N GLU A 343 3.70 21.07 40.58
CA GLU A 343 4.58 21.57 41.67
C GLU A 343 3.84 22.39 42.70
N ASP A 344 3.00 23.33 42.26
CA ASP A 344 2.24 24.21 43.17
C ASP A 344 1.18 23.45 43.96
N LEU A 345 0.50 22.46 43.39
CA LEU A 345 -0.40 21.55 44.06
C LEU A 345 0.33 20.74 45.16
N LYS A 346 1.55 20.25 44.86
CA LYS A 346 2.38 19.54 45.82
C LYS A 346 2.80 20.44 46.98
N LYS A 347 3.29 21.66 46.70
CA LYS A 347 3.69 22.65 47.70
C LYS A 347 2.53 23.05 48.60
N ALA A 348 1.31 23.17 48.06
CA ALA A 348 0.11 23.52 48.81
C ALA A 348 -0.49 22.36 49.61
N GLY A 349 0.05 21.13 49.48
CA GLY A 349 -0.48 19.92 50.11
C GLY A 349 -1.83 19.47 49.55
N LEU A 350 -2.11 19.81 48.29
CA LEU A 350 -3.33 19.49 47.54
C LEU A 350 -3.14 18.28 46.62
N MET A 351 -1.93 17.73 46.60
CA MET A 351 -1.57 16.52 45.84
C MET A 351 -1.55 15.34 46.83
N GLU A 352 -2.43 14.35 46.63
CA GLU A 352 -2.48 13.12 47.42
C GLU A 352 -1.31 12.20 47.05
N ARG A 353 -1.15 11.90 45.78
CA ARG A 353 -0.07 11.09 45.23
C ARG A 353 0.11 11.31 43.74
N ILE A 354 1.23 10.84 43.21
CA ILE A 354 1.51 10.76 41.78
C ILE A 354 1.89 9.32 41.47
N GLU A 355 1.34 8.73 40.42
CA GLU A 355 1.71 7.39 39.99
C GLU A 355 2.08 7.41 38.50
N ASP A 356 2.99 6.53 38.09
CA ASP A 356 3.34 6.35 36.70
C ASP A 356 2.15 5.77 35.92
N TYR A 357 1.85 6.37 34.78
CA TYR A 357 0.70 6.00 33.97
C TYR A 357 1.04 6.07 32.51
N THR A 358 0.56 5.10 31.72
CA THR A 358 0.65 5.13 30.27
C THR A 358 -0.74 5.42 29.72
N ASN A 359 -0.85 6.51 28.96
CA ASN A 359 -2.10 6.92 28.33
C ASN A 359 -1.95 7.06 26.81
N LYS A 360 -3.07 6.99 26.11
CA LYS A 360 -3.11 7.24 24.66
C LYS A 360 -3.33 8.72 24.42
N VAL A 361 -2.40 9.36 23.73
CA VAL A 361 -2.45 10.78 23.36
C VAL A 361 -2.64 10.90 21.85
N GLY A 362 -3.58 11.74 21.42
CA GLY A 362 -3.82 12.05 20.02
C GLY A 362 -2.81 13.06 19.51
N TYR A 363 -2.24 12.79 18.34
CA TYR A 363 -1.31 13.66 17.62
C TYR A 363 -1.87 14.03 16.25
N SER A 364 -1.52 15.21 15.77
CA SER A 364 -1.85 15.62 14.41
C SER A 364 -1.08 14.78 13.39
N GLU A 365 -1.77 14.18 12.43
CA GLU A 365 -1.11 13.42 11.35
C GLU A 365 -0.12 14.30 10.57
N ARG A 366 -0.46 15.57 10.38
CA ARG A 366 0.32 16.52 9.60
C ARG A 366 1.46 17.18 10.38
N ASN A 367 1.32 17.26 11.71
CA ASN A 367 2.33 17.74 12.64
C ASN A 367 2.58 16.66 13.71
N PRO A 368 3.34 15.59 13.41
CA PRO A 368 3.44 14.42 14.27
C PRO A 368 3.98 14.67 15.68
N ASP A 369 4.66 15.80 15.89
CA ASP A 369 5.20 16.21 17.18
C ASP A 369 4.22 17.07 17.99
N THR A 370 3.03 17.33 17.45
CA THR A 370 2.04 18.19 18.08
C THR A 370 0.86 17.38 18.59
N ALA A 371 0.72 17.28 19.92
CA ALA A 371 -0.47 16.72 20.53
C ALA A 371 -1.67 17.63 20.25
N ILE A 372 -2.78 17.02 19.82
CA ILE A 372 -4.03 17.76 19.61
C ILE A 372 -4.62 18.27 20.90
N GLU A 373 -5.46 19.29 20.83
CA GLU A 373 -6.25 19.79 21.94
C GLU A 373 -7.74 19.67 21.62
N PRO A 374 -8.52 18.92 22.39
CA PRO A 374 -9.98 18.99 22.29
C PRO A 374 -10.44 20.42 22.57
N ARG A 375 -11.12 21.04 21.61
CA ARG A 375 -11.53 22.44 21.70
C ARG A 375 -12.95 22.64 21.24
N LEU A 376 -13.70 23.44 21.98
CA LEU A 376 -15.04 23.90 21.58
C LEU A 376 -14.89 24.98 20.52
N SER A 377 -15.39 24.72 19.32
CA SER A 377 -15.23 25.62 18.19
C SER A 377 -16.47 25.64 17.29
N LEU A 378 -16.77 26.82 16.75
CA LEU A 378 -17.83 27.01 15.77
C LEU A 378 -17.27 26.66 14.38
N GLN A 379 -17.71 25.53 13.84
CA GLN A 379 -17.19 24.93 12.60
C GLN A 379 -18.33 24.53 11.66
N TRP A 380 -17.97 24.18 10.41
CA TRP A 380 -18.88 23.59 9.45
C TRP A 380 -18.76 22.06 9.48
N PHE A 381 -19.92 21.40 9.46
CA PHE A 381 -20.03 19.93 9.53
C PHE A 381 -20.92 19.39 8.44
N LEU A 382 -20.57 18.18 7.95
CA LEU A 382 -21.43 17.35 7.13
C LEU A 382 -22.02 16.23 7.99
N ARG A 383 -23.36 16.07 7.96
CA ARG A 383 -24.06 14.96 8.60
C ARG A 383 -23.76 13.68 7.84
N MET A 384 -23.11 12.71 8.50
CA MET A 384 -22.55 11.54 7.81
C MET A 384 -23.47 10.31 7.86
N GLN A 385 -24.47 10.26 8.71
CA GLN A 385 -25.33 9.06 8.84
C GLN A 385 -26.01 8.71 7.52
N HIS A 386 -26.58 9.68 6.82
CA HIS A 386 -27.18 9.49 5.50
C HIS A 386 -26.22 8.83 4.51
N PHE A 387 -24.98 9.30 4.48
CA PHE A 387 -23.95 8.77 3.57
C PHE A 387 -23.48 7.37 3.97
N ALA A 388 -23.40 7.08 5.27
CA ALA A 388 -23.08 5.74 5.74
C ALA A 388 -24.15 4.72 5.34
N ASP A 389 -25.43 5.08 5.45
CA ASP A 389 -26.56 4.22 5.11
C ASP A 389 -26.55 3.83 3.62
N ILE A 390 -26.16 4.75 2.72
CA ILE A 390 -26.09 4.48 1.28
C ILE A 390 -24.80 3.81 0.83
N ALA A 391 -23.70 4.00 1.56
CA ALA A 391 -22.37 3.51 1.17
C ALA A 391 -22.02 2.12 1.73
N LEU A 392 -22.67 1.68 2.81
CA LEU A 392 -22.38 0.37 3.41
C LEU A 392 -22.85 -0.81 2.55
N PRO A 393 -24.12 -0.90 2.07
CA PRO A 393 -24.61 -2.06 1.34
C PRO A 393 -23.79 -2.42 0.08
N PRO A 394 -23.40 -1.48 -0.80
CA PRO A 394 -22.70 -1.83 -2.04
C PRO A 394 -21.39 -2.59 -1.86
N VAL A 395 -20.69 -2.34 -0.77
CA VAL A 395 -19.44 -3.03 -0.44
C VAL A 395 -19.72 -4.36 0.25
N MET A 396 -20.69 -4.41 1.15
CA MET A 396 -21.04 -5.64 1.86
C MET A 396 -21.66 -6.70 0.94
N ASP A 397 -22.41 -6.27 -0.07
CA ASP A 397 -23.08 -7.11 -1.07
C ASP A 397 -22.19 -7.43 -2.29
N ASP A 398 -20.93 -6.99 -2.29
CA ASP A 398 -19.93 -7.18 -3.36
C ASP A 398 -20.31 -6.54 -4.72
N ASP A 399 -21.15 -5.54 -4.73
CA ASP A 399 -21.36 -4.67 -5.90
C ASP A 399 -20.04 -3.92 -6.18
N ILE A 400 -19.37 -3.46 -5.11
CA ILE A 400 -17.99 -2.95 -5.14
C ILE A 400 -17.11 -3.98 -4.42
N LYS A 401 -16.14 -4.55 -5.14
CA LYS A 401 -15.26 -5.59 -4.58
C LYS A 401 -13.96 -5.01 -4.07
N PHE A 402 -13.57 -5.38 -2.85
CA PHE A 402 -12.29 -5.03 -2.24
C PHE A 402 -11.27 -6.16 -2.38
N TYR A 403 -10.07 -5.81 -2.81
CA TYR A 403 -8.93 -6.71 -2.90
C TYR A 403 -7.75 -6.16 -2.07
N PRO A 404 -7.30 -6.84 -0.99
CA PRO A 404 -7.92 -8.04 -0.43
C PRO A 404 -9.21 -7.76 0.34
N GLU A 405 -10.07 -8.77 0.44
CA GLU A 405 -11.40 -8.70 1.05
C GLU A 405 -11.39 -8.34 2.55
N LYS A 406 -10.29 -8.57 3.25
CA LYS A 406 -10.14 -8.26 4.69
C LYS A 406 -10.51 -6.81 5.05
N TYR A 407 -10.37 -5.87 4.12
CA TYR A 407 -10.70 -4.46 4.33
C TYR A 407 -12.20 -4.15 4.36
N LYS A 408 -13.06 -5.09 3.96
CA LYS A 408 -14.53 -4.95 4.12
C LYS A 408 -14.93 -4.77 5.59
N ASN A 409 -14.30 -5.51 6.50
CA ASN A 409 -14.59 -5.40 7.94
C ASN A 409 -14.14 -4.04 8.49
N THR A 410 -12.99 -3.54 8.08
CA THR A 410 -12.49 -2.21 8.46
C THR A 410 -13.43 -1.11 7.97
N TYR A 411 -13.88 -1.20 6.71
CA TYR A 411 -14.85 -0.30 6.11
C TYR A 411 -16.19 -0.31 6.87
N LYS A 412 -16.73 -1.51 7.15
CA LYS A 412 -17.98 -1.70 7.89
C LYS A 412 -17.92 -1.06 9.28
N ASN A 413 -16.88 -1.37 10.05
CA ASN A 413 -16.73 -0.86 11.41
C ASN A 413 -16.70 0.67 11.45
N TRP A 414 -16.05 1.30 10.50
CA TRP A 414 -15.99 2.76 10.44
C TRP A 414 -17.35 3.37 10.12
N LEU A 415 -18.10 2.82 9.13
CA LEU A 415 -19.42 3.33 8.77
C LEU A 415 -20.47 3.14 9.85
N GLU A 416 -20.42 2.03 10.59
CA GLU A 416 -21.35 1.76 11.71
C GLU A 416 -21.13 2.70 12.90
N ASN A 417 -19.93 3.29 13.03
CA ASN A 417 -19.56 4.22 14.10
C ASN A 417 -19.25 5.63 13.59
N ILE A 418 -19.80 5.99 12.43
CA ILE A 418 -19.45 7.23 11.75
C ILE A 418 -19.85 8.46 12.57
N GLN A 419 -18.97 9.46 12.59
CA GLN A 419 -19.22 10.76 13.19
C GLN A 419 -19.43 11.80 12.10
N ASP A 420 -20.10 12.91 12.43
CA ASP A 420 -20.21 14.06 11.54
C ASP A 420 -18.81 14.56 11.16
N TRP A 421 -18.63 14.86 9.90
CA TRP A 421 -17.36 15.28 9.36
C TRP A 421 -17.20 16.80 9.49
N CYS A 422 -16.19 17.25 10.27
CA CYS A 422 -15.78 18.64 10.32
C CYS A 422 -15.08 18.99 8.99
N ILE A 423 -15.72 19.80 8.16
CA ILE A 423 -15.26 20.11 6.81
C ILE A 423 -14.56 21.46 6.69
N SER A 424 -14.59 22.32 7.72
CA SER A 424 -13.91 23.62 7.74
C SER A 424 -12.49 23.51 8.29
N ARG A 425 -11.59 24.30 7.66
CA ARG A 425 -10.20 24.45 8.06
C ARG A 425 -9.86 25.94 8.10
N GLN A 426 -9.17 26.37 9.14
CA GLN A 426 -8.73 27.76 9.33
C GLN A 426 -7.45 28.00 8.54
N LEU A 427 -7.57 27.89 7.22
CA LEU A 427 -6.51 27.97 6.21
C LEU A 427 -6.91 28.97 5.13
N TRP A 428 -5.93 29.49 4.42
CA TRP A 428 -6.18 30.26 3.19
C TRP A 428 -6.05 29.41 1.93
N TRP A 429 -5.20 28.38 1.97
CA TRP A 429 -5.00 27.47 0.84
C TRP A 429 -6.05 26.35 0.81
N GLY A 430 -6.97 26.46 -0.11
CA GLY A 430 -8.08 25.53 -0.29
C GLY A 430 -9.30 26.19 -0.89
N HIS A 431 -10.39 25.43 -1.02
CA HIS A 431 -11.66 25.99 -1.49
C HIS A 431 -12.31 26.81 -0.38
N ARG A 432 -12.46 28.11 -0.62
CA ARG A 432 -13.08 29.03 0.35
C ARG A 432 -14.55 28.67 0.53
N ILE A 433 -15.01 28.63 1.77
CA ILE A 433 -16.39 28.26 2.10
C ILE A 433 -17.35 29.31 1.50
N PRO A 434 -18.38 28.91 0.74
CA PRO A 434 -19.29 29.82 0.04
C PRO A 434 -20.43 30.32 0.93
N ALA A 435 -20.10 30.73 2.15
CA ALA A 435 -21.01 31.37 3.09
C ALA A 435 -20.70 32.86 3.20
N TYR A 436 -21.72 33.69 3.20
CA TYR A 436 -21.61 35.16 3.17
C TYR A 436 -22.40 35.74 4.34
N TYR A 437 -21.68 36.36 5.27
CA TYR A 437 -22.24 37.02 6.45
C TYR A 437 -22.67 38.43 6.07
N TYR A 438 -23.86 38.85 6.52
CA TYR A 438 -24.42 40.12 6.13
C TYR A 438 -24.73 41.06 7.29
N ASN A 439 -24.48 40.63 8.53
CA ASN A 439 -24.64 41.49 9.72
C ASN A 439 -23.59 41.16 10.80
N GLU A 440 -23.58 41.95 11.85
CA GLU A 440 -22.68 41.76 12.99
C GLU A 440 -23.10 40.59 13.91
N GLN A 441 -24.34 40.16 13.83
CA GLN A 441 -24.86 39.00 14.59
C GLN A 441 -24.35 37.66 14.01
N GLY A 442 -23.76 37.71 12.81
CA GLY A 442 -23.19 36.54 12.14
C GLY A 442 -24.24 35.75 11.35
N ASP A 443 -25.38 36.38 11.01
CA ASP A 443 -26.33 35.77 10.08
C ASP A 443 -25.71 35.69 8.69
N PHE A 444 -26.02 34.61 7.98
CA PHE A 444 -25.36 34.31 6.70
C PHE A 444 -26.33 33.70 5.68
N VAL A 445 -25.91 33.74 4.44
CA VAL A 445 -26.47 32.98 3.31
C VAL A 445 -25.39 32.12 2.66
N VAL A 446 -25.78 31.03 2.03
CA VAL A 446 -24.87 30.13 1.28
C VAL A 446 -25.28 30.21 -0.18
N ALA A 447 -24.32 30.53 -1.04
CA ALA A 447 -24.53 30.65 -2.48
C ALA A 447 -23.28 30.34 -3.27
N GLU A 448 -23.44 29.92 -4.53
CA GLU A 448 -22.31 29.58 -5.41
C GLU A 448 -21.47 30.79 -5.80
N THR A 449 -22.08 31.96 -5.88
CA THR A 449 -21.43 33.23 -6.21
C THR A 449 -21.82 34.34 -5.27
N ARG A 450 -20.99 35.39 -5.22
CA ARG A 450 -21.27 36.59 -4.40
C ARG A 450 -22.55 37.29 -4.84
N GLU A 451 -22.83 37.33 -6.15
CA GLU A 451 -24.03 37.92 -6.71
C GLU A 451 -25.31 37.19 -6.25
N LYS A 452 -25.31 35.88 -6.30
CA LYS A 452 -26.40 35.07 -5.76
C LYS A 452 -26.56 35.23 -4.25
N ALA A 453 -25.44 35.33 -3.52
CA ALA A 453 -25.47 35.60 -2.09
C ALA A 453 -26.10 36.94 -1.77
N LEU A 454 -25.80 37.99 -2.55
CA LEU A 454 -26.43 39.29 -2.38
C LEU A 454 -27.95 39.23 -2.61
N GLN A 455 -28.41 38.50 -3.63
CA GLN A 455 -29.84 38.31 -3.88
C GLN A 455 -30.52 37.60 -2.69
N LEU A 456 -29.95 36.53 -2.18
CA LEU A 456 -30.50 35.81 -1.03
C LEU A 456 -30.48 36.64 0.26
N ALA A 457 -29.45 37.46 0.48
CA ALA A 457 -29.36 38.33 1.62
C ALA A 457 -30.41 39.44 1.55
N LYS A 458 -30.68 40.03 0.36
CA LYS A 458 -31.74 41.00 0.14
C LYS A 458 -33.14 40.45 0.35
N GLU A 459 -33.36 39.17 0.16
CA GLU A 459 -34.64 38.51 0.52
C GLU A 459 -34.86 38.49 2.03
N LYS A 460 -33.78 38.48 2.82
CA LYS A 460 -33.84 38.60 4.29
C LYS A 460 -33.98 40.01 4.78
N ASP A 461 -33.22 40.94 4.17
CA ASP A 461 -33.25 42.38 4.45
C ASP A 461 -32.88 43.15 3.18
N ALA A 462 -33.88 43.87 2.63
CA ALA A 462 -33.76 44.61 1.36
C ALA A 462 -32.73 45.74 1.41
N THR A 463 -32.25 46.16 2.58
CA THR A 463 -31.26 47.21 2.76
C THR A 463 -29.84 46.76 2.58
N ILE A 464 -29.56 45.44 2.54
CA ILE A 464 -28.22 44.87 2.40
C ILE A 464 -27.64 45.20 1.02
N THR A 465 -26.40 45.64 1.03
CA THR A 465 -25.61 45.95 -0.17
C THR A 465 -24.44 44.99 -0.29
N ASP A 466 -23.75 44.99 -1.42
CA ASP A 466 -22.55 44.17 -1.62
C ASP A 466 -21.45 44.47 -0.60
N ALA A 467 -21.34 45.72 -0.16
CA ALA A 467 -20.34 46.11 0.85
C ALA A 467 -20.59 45.48 2.24
N ASP A 468 -21.83 45.09 2.53
CA ASP A 468 -22.19 44.45 3.81
C ASP A 468 -21.85 42.95 3.83
N LEU A 469 -21.60 42.35 2.65
CA LEU A 469 -21.30 40.94 2.55
C LEU A 469 -19.84 40.63 2.85
N ARG A 470 -19.62 39.71 3.77
CA ARG A 470 -18.30 39.21 4.15
C ARG A 470 -18.28 37.67 3.96
N GLN A 471 -17.49 37.19 3.00
CA GLN A 471 -17.34 35.74 2.80
C GLN A 471 -16.58 35.10 3.97
N ASP A 472 -16.97 33.91 4.33
CA ASP A 472 -16.27 33.09 5.31
C ASP A 472 -14.76 33.00 5.01
N GLU A 473 -13.94 33.11 6.06
CA GLU A 473 -12.46 33.08 5.91
C GLU A 473 -11.88 31.67 5.81
N ASP A 474 -12.65 30.67 6.22
CA ASP A 474 -12.19 29.30 6.26
C ASP A 474 -12.21 28.63 4.89
N ALA A 475 -11.33 27.66 4.72
CA ALA A 475 -11.30 26.76 3.57
C ALA A 475 -11.93 25.41 3.91
N LEU A 476 -12.32 24.67 2.88
CA LEU A 476 -12.78 23.30 3.00
C LEU A 476 -11.61 22.33 3.16
N ASP A 477 -11.85 21.25 3.89
CA ASP A 477 -10.97 20.08 3.93
C ASP A 477 -10.66 19.60 2.52
N THR A 478 -9.41 19.27 2.24
CA THR A 478 -8.97 18.78 0.92
C THR A 478 -9.81 17.57 0.45
N TRP A 479 -10.21 16.70 1.37
CA TRP A 479 -11.02 15.52 1.07
C TRP A 479 -12.44 15.86 0.60
N PHE A 480 -12.95 17.06 0.89
CA PHE A 480 -14.21 17.55 0.36
C PHE A 480 -14.15 17.90 -1.14
N SER A 481 -12.94 17.99 -1.72
CA SER A 481 -12.75 18.06 -3.17
C SER A 481 -12.44 16.67 -3.76
N SER A 482 -11.56 15.91 -3.11
CA SER A 482 -11.08 14.62 -3.61
C SER A 482 -12.16 13.55 -3.66
N TRP A 483 -13.18 13.61 -2.81
CA TRP A 483 -14.30 12.65 -2.84
C TRP A 483 -15.15 12.76 -4.11
N LEU A 484 -15.08 13.88 -4.82
CA LEU A 484 -15.77 14.11 -6.09
C LEU A 484 -14.94 13.66 -7.31
N TRP A 485 -13.69 13.22 -7.09
CA TRP A 485 -12.69 13.02 -8.14
C TRP A 485 -13.21 12.23 -9.34
N PRO A 486 -13.75 11.01 -9.21
CA PRO A 486 -14.23 10.23 -10.36
C PRO A 486 -15.43 10.84 -11.07
N ILE A 487 -16.15 11.75 -10.43
CA ILE A 487 -17.31 12.44 -11.00
C ILE A 487 -16.89 13.76 -11.68
N SER A 488 -16.11 14.56 -10.97
CA SER A 488 -15.70 15.91 -11.44
C SER A 488 -14.71 15.85 -12.60
N LEU A 489 -13.90 14.78 -12.70
CA LEU A 489 -12.99 14.59 -13.84
C LEU A 489 -13.73 14.47 -15.18
N PHE A 490 -14.97 14.01 -15.16
CA PHE A 490 -15.83 13.88 -16.33
C PHE A 490 -17.00 14.88 -16.29
N ASP A 491 -16.81 15.97 -15.54
CA ASP A 491 -17.77 17.09 -15.43
C ASP A 491 -19.18 16.67 -15.00
N GLY A 492 -19.29 15.59 -14.21
CA GLY A 492 -20.56 14.99 -13.84
C GLY A 492 -21.35 15.77 -12.78
N ILE A 493 -20.74 16.73 -12.07
CA ILE A 493 -21.40 17.63 -11.12
C ILE A 493 -21.99 18.83 -11.86
N ASN A 494 -21.21 19.50 -12.71
CA ASN A 494 -21.66 20.71 -13.42
C ASN A 494 -22.60 20.37 -14.57
N ASN A 495 -22.34 19.28 -15.30
CA ASN A 495 -23.13 18.77 -16.42
C ASN A 495 -23.54 17.31 -16.19
N PRO A 496 -24.51 17.03 -15.30
CA PRO A 496 -24.99 15.68 -15.04
C PRO A 496 -25.49 15.00 -16.31
N GLY A 497 -25.12 13.72 -16.50
CA GLY A 497 -25.57 12.94 -17.65
C GLY A 497 -24.90 13.29 -18.97
N ASN A 498 -23.78 14.05 -18.98
CA ASN A 498 -23.03 14.32 -20.19
C ASN A 498 -22.42 13.02 -20.79
N GLU A 499 -21.95 13.09 -22.05
CA GLU A 499 -21.44 11.92 -22.75
C GLU A 499 -20.26 11.23 -22.02
N GLU A 500 -19.33 12.00 -21.49
CA GLU A 500 -18.13 11.46 -20.84
C GLU A 500 -18.46 10.76 -19.51
N ILE A 501 -19.30 11.36 -18.63
CA ILE A 501 -19.70 10.72 -17.39
C ILE A 501 -20.50 9.42 -17.69
N ASN A 502 -21.33 9.40 -18.68
CA ASN A 502 -22.10 8.21 -19.08
C ASN A 502 -21.21 7.11 -19.66
N TYR A 503 -20.09 7.47 -20.29
CA TYR A 503 -19.17 6.52 -20.92
C TYR A 503 -18.11 5.99 -19.94
N TYR A 504 -17.43 6.87 -19.19
CA TYR A 504 -16.29 6.52 -18.34
C TYR A 504 -16.66 6.12 -16.91
N TYR A 505 -17.81 6.52 -16.43
CA TYR A 505 -18.27 6.24 -15.06
C TYR A 505 -19.31 5.11 -15.05
N PRO A 506 -19.26 4.12 -14.14
CA PRO A 506 -18.26 3.96 -13.07
C PRO A 506 -16.87 3.66 -13.63
N THR A 507 -15.84 4.08 -12.90
CA THR A 507 -14.47 3.69 -13.22
C THR A 507 -14.27 2.19 -12.99
N SER A 508 -13.24 1.59 -13.58
CA SER A 508 -13.05 0.14 -13.56
C SER A 508 -12.39 -0.31 -12.26
N ASP A 509 -11.18 0.13 -12.05
CA ASP A 509 -10.37 -0.22 -10.89
C ASP A 509 -9.86 1.03 -10.19
N LEU A 510 -9.98 1.07 -8.87
CA LEU A 510 -9.30 2.05 -8.02
C LEU A 510 -8.12 1.36 -7.35
N VAL A 511 -6.93 1.90 -7.51
CA VAL A 511 -5.70 1.41 -6.87
C VAL A 511 -5.23 2.43 -5.85
N THR A 512 -5.24 2.08 -4.58
CA THR A 512 -4.91 3.02 -3.50
C THR A 512 -4.31 2.32 -2.28
N GLY A 513 -3.71 3.08 -1.36
CA GLY A 513 -3.28 2.57 -0.07
C GLY A 513 -4.46 2.35 0.89
N PRO A 514 -4.38 1.38 1.79
CA PRO A 514 -5.41 1.13 2.78
C PRO A 514 -5.52 2.22 3.85
N ASP A 515 -4.49 3.04 4.01
CA ASP A 515 -4.42 4.16 4.94
C ASP A 515 -5.39 5.30 4.60
N ILE A 516 -5.91 5.36 3.37
CA ILE A 516 -6.90 6.36 2.95
C ILE A 516 -8.29 5.78 2.64
N ILE A 517 -8.62 4.62 3.19
CA ILE A 517 -9.98 4.02 3.05
C ILE A 517 -11.04 5.01 3.52
N PHE A 518 -10.87 5.60 4.69
CA PHE A 518 -11.87 6.49 5.29
C PHE A 518 -11.83 7.89 4.70
N PHE A 519 -10.64 8.37 4.36
CA PHE A 519 -10.46 9.70 3.80
C PHE A 519 -10.99 9.81 2.38
N TRP A 520 -10.79 8.77 1.56
CA TRP A 520 -11.02 8.87 0.13
C TRP A 520 -11.95 7.80 -0.42
N VAL A 521 -11.66 6.52 -0.22
CA VAL A 521 -12.43 5.41 -0.83
C VAL A 521 -13.89 5.46 -0.40
N ALA A 522 -14.16 5.48 0.90
CA ALA A 522 -15.51 5.52 1.44
C ALA A 522 -16.25 6.78 1.03
N ARG A 523 -15.56 7.93 1.08
CA ARG A 523 -16.16 9.22 0.72
C ARG A 523 -16.47 9.32 -0.77
N MET A 524 -15.66 8.75 -1.65
CA MET A 524 -15.99 8.65 -3.08
C MET A 524 -17.22 7.76 -3.32
N ILE A 525 -17.37 6.67 -2.59
CA ILE A 525 -18.57 5.81 -2.67
C ILE A 525 -19.80 6.61 -2.27
N MET A 526 -19.73 7.37 -1.17
CA MET A 526 -20.82 8.25 -0.71
C MET A 526 -21.20 9.27 -1.78
N ALA A 527 -20.21 9.99 -2.32
CA ALA A 527 -20.45 11.00 -3.36
C ALA A 527 -21.02 10.38 -4.65
N GLY A 528 -20.52 9.22 -5.04
CA GLY A 528 -20.97 8.51 -6.24
C GLY A 528 -22.46 8.15 -6.18
N TYR A 529 -22.90 7.59 -5.08
CA TYR A 529 -24.31 7.25 -4.89
C TYR A 529 -25.20 8.48 -4.69
N GLU A 530 -24.73 9.52 -4.01
CA GLU A 530 -25.47 10.75 -3.81
C GLU A 530 -25.69 11.53 -5.13
N TYR A 531 -24.67 11.66 -5.97
CA TYR A 531 -24.71 12.53 -7.13
C TYR A 531 -24.90 11.83 -8.48
N VAL A 532 -24.55 10.57 -8.61
CA VAL A 532 -24.70 9.79 -9.86
C VAL A 532 -25.68 8.63 -9.68
N GLY A 533 -25.94 8.20 -8.44
CA GLY A 533 -26.81 7.05 -8.14
C GLY A 533 -26.18 5.70 -8.48
N LYS A 534 -24.87 5.66 -8.70
CA LYS A 534 -24.11 4.46 -9.06
C LYS A 534 -22.76 4.44 -8.34
N MET A 535 -22.19 3.25 -8.20
CA MET A 535 -20.84 3.06 -7.68
C MET A 535 -19.82 3.91 -8.47
N PRO A 536 -18.82 4.50 -7.79
CA PRO A 536 -17.78 5.28 -8.48
C PRO A 536 -16.71 4.41 -9.13
N PHE A 537 -16.55 3.17 -8.68
CA PHE A 537 -15.62 2.16 -9.21
C PHE A 537 -16.17 0.76 -8.91
N LYS A 538 -15.79 -0.21 -9.76
CA LYS A 538 -16.24 -1.61 -9.62
C LYS A 538 -15.38 -2.38 -8.61
N HIS A 539 -14.08 -2.15 -8.63
CA HIS A 539 -13.11 -2.83 -7.78
C HIS A 539 -12.17 -1.84 -7.11
N VAL A 540 -11.74 -2.17 -5.91
CA VAL A 540 -10.70 -1.44 -5.17
C VAL A 540 -9.55 -2.38 -4.84
N TYR A 541 -8.38 -2.09 -5.40
CA TYR A 541 -7.14 -2.79 -5.09
C TYR A 541 -6.34 -1.99 -4.08
N PHE A 542 -6.13 -2.56 -2.89
CA PHE A 542 -5.33 -1.95 -1.85
C PHE A 542 -3.88 -2.41 -1.95
N THR A 543 -2.97 -1.45 -2.13
CA THR A 543 -1.54 -1.72 -2.17
C THR A 543 -0.97 -1.94 -0.77
N GLY A 544 0.14 -2.67 -0.68
CA GLY A 544 0.93 -2.70 0.54
C GLY A 544 1.67 -1.39 0.79
N ILE A 545 2.14 -1.20 2.01
CA ILE A 545 3.00 -0.07 2.39
C ILE A 545 4.44 -0.46 2.11
N VAL A 546 5.19 0.44 1.45
CA VAL A 546 6.62 0.23 1.23
C VAL A 546 7.39 0.60 2.51
N ARG A 547 8.14 -0.37 3.01
CA ARG A 547 8.95 -0.25 4.23
C ARG A 547 10.43 -0.44 3.92
N ASP A 548 11.28 0.11 4.76
CA ASP A 548 12.72 -0.12 4.69
C ASP A 548 13.10 -1.53 5.18
N LYS A 549 14.38 -1.89 5.08
CA LYS A 549 14.91 -3.19 5.51
C LYS A 549 14.67 -3.52 6.99
N LEU A 550 14.42 -2.49 7.81
CA LEU A 550 14.11 -2.63 9.23
C LEU A 550 12.60 -2.69 9.51
N GLY A 551 11.78 -2.73 8.48
CA GLY A 551 10.32 -2.78 8.58
C GLY A 551 9.64 -1.43 8.92
N ARG A 552 10.38 -0.31 8.89
CA ARG A 552 9.83 1.02 9.16
C ARG A 552 9.20 1.59 7.90
N LYS A 553 8.05 2.25 8.03
CA LYS A 553 7.43 2.97 6.91
C LYS A 553 8.43 3.97 6.32
N MET A 554 8.60 3.96 5.01
CA MET A 554 9.47 4.93 4.34
C MET A 554 8.87 6.32 4.43
N SER A 555 9.68 7.28 4.84
CA SER A 555 9.30 8.68 4.90
C SER A 555 10.50 9.59 4.62
N LYS A 556 10.21 10.77 4.10
CA LYS A 556 11.25 11.79 3.86
C LYS A 556 11.88 12.28 5.15
N SER A 557 11.11 12.36 6.23
CA SER A 557 11.59 12.81 7.54
C SER A 557 12.61 11.85 8.16
N LEU A 558 12.49 10.54 7.90
CA LEU A 558 13.43 9.52 8.35
C LEU A 558 14.63 9.34 7.42
N GLY A 559 14.59 9.90 6.21
CA GLY A 559 15.66 9.75 5.22
C GLY A 559 15.89 8.29 4.77
N ASN A 560 14.91 7.42 4.95
CA ASN A 560 14.98 5.99 4.67
C ASN A 560 14.32 5.60 3.33
N SER A 561 13.85 6.57 2.55
CA SER A 561 13.31 6.35 1.20
C SER A 561 14.33 6.76 0.15
N PRO A 562 14.73 5.86 -0.76
CA PRO A 562 15.56 6.25 -1.89
C PRO A 562 14.80 7.19 -2.83
N ASP A 563 15.54 8.02 -3.57
CA ASP A 563 14.96 8.84 -4.62
C ASP A 563 14.56 7.95 -5.80
N PRO A 564 13.27 7.94 -6.19
CA PRO A 564 12.79 7.14 -7.31
C PRO A 564 13.49 7.45 -8.63
N ILE A 565 13.86 8.70 -8.89
CA ILE A 565 14.55 9.10 -10.12
C ILE A 565 15.97 8.56 -10.16
N GLU A 566 16.71 8.63 -9.03
CA GLU A 566 18.05 8.01 -8.94
C GLU A 566 17.99 6.50 -9.19
N LEU A 567 16.97 5.81 -8.69
CA LEU A 567 16.78 4.39 -8.96
C LEU A 567 16.51 4.12 -10.43
N ILE A 568 15.65 4.93 -11.08
CA ILE A 568 15.38 4.81 -12.52
C ILE A 568 16.63 5.07 -13.34
N GLU A 569 17.45 6.04 -12.97
CA GLU A 569 18.72 6.32 -13.65
C GLU A 569 19.74 5.19 -13.52
N LYS A 570 19.74 4.50 -12.38
CA LYS A 570 20.64 3.40 -12.10
C LYS A 570 20.21 2.06 -12.70
N TYR A 571 18.91 1.75 -12.66
CA TYR A 571 18.39 0.44 -13.02
C TYR A 571 17.45 0.45 -14.25
N GLY A 572 17.07 1.63 -14.75
CA GLY A 572 16.03 1.80 -15.76
C GLY A 572 14.63 1.73 -15.17
N ALA A 573 13.66 2.36 -15.86
CA ALA A 573 12.26 2.35 -15.41
C ALA A 573 11.69 0.93 -15.36
N ASP A 574 11.93 0.11 -16.36
CA ASP A 574 11.48 -1.29 -16.37
C ASP A 574 12.08 -2.11 -15.24
N GLY A 575 13.36 -1.87 -14.88
CA GLY A 575 14.01 -2.52 -13.76
C GLY A 575 13.38 -2.15 -12.42
N VAL A 576 13.06 -0.89 -12.20
CA VAL A 576 12.38 -0.40 -10.99
C VAL A 576 10.96 -0.95 -10.90
N ARG A 577 10.18 -0.90 -11.98
CA ARG A 577 8.81 -1.44 -12.07
C ARG A 577 8.78 -2.92 -11.72
N MET A 578 9.66 -3.71 -12.32
CA MET A 578 9.77 -5.13 -12.05
C MET A 578 10.18 -5.40 -10.60
N GLY A 579 11.18 -4.69 -10.09
CA GLY A 579 11.65 -4.83 -8.71
C GLY A 579 10.55 -4.57 -7.69
N MET A 580 9.74 -3.53 -7.90
CA MET A 580 8.59 -3.23 -7.07
C MET A 580 7.55 -4.35 -7.11
N MET A 581 7.26 -4.88 -8.31
CA MET A 581 6.19 -5.87 -8.48
C MET A 581 6.56 -7.25 -7.98
N LEU A 582 7.83 -7.66 -8.04
CA LEU A 582 8.28 -8.98 -7.57
C LEU A 582 8.05 -9.19 -6.07
N SER A 583 7.95 -8.11 -5.29
CA SER A 583 7.84 -8.13 -3.84
C SER A 583 6.47 -7.69 -3.32
N ALA A 584 5.49 -7.46 -4.19
CA ALA A 584 4.24 -6.78 -3.89
C ALA A 584 2.99 -7.68 -3.95
N PRO A 585 2.80 -8.67 -3.05
CA PRO A 585 1.51 -9.33 -2.94
C PRO A 585 0.44 -8.34 -2.47
N ALA A 586 -0.79 -8.49 -2.99
CA ALA A 586 -1.91 -7.60 -2.68
C ALA A 586 -2.10 -7.41 -1.16
N GLY A 587 -2.12 -6.16 -0.71
CA GLY A 587 -2.44 -5.78 0.66
C GLY A 587 -1.40 -6.14 1.72
N ASN A 588 -0.24 -6.63 1.34
CA ASN A 588 0.87 -6.89 2.25
C ASN A 588 1.97 -5.84 2.11
N ASP A 589 2.60 -5.51 3.21
CA ASP A 589 3.71 -4.57 3.23
C ASP A 589 4.92 -5.13 2.48
N ILE A 590 5.66 -4.25 1.83
CA ILE A 590 6.83 -4.57 1.02
C ILE A 590 8.07 -4.09 1.77
N LEU A 591 9.00 -5.00 2.02
CA LEU A 591 10.34 -4.65 2.43
C LEU A 591 11.16 -4.33 1.18
N PHE A 592 11.39 -3.06 0.91
CA PHE A 592 12.11 -2.61 -0.27
C PHE A 592 13.62 -2.78 -0.11
N ASP A 593 14.24 -3.33 -1.14
CA ASP A 593 15.69 -3.44 -1.29
C ASP A 593 16.09 -3.14 -2.73
N ASP A 594 17.15 -2.38 -2.93
CA ASP A 594 17.70 -2.04 -4.25
C ASP A 594 18.05 -3.28 -5.10
N SER A 595 18.40 -4.40 -4.46
CA SER A 595 18.65 -5.69 -5.15
C SER A 595 17.49 -6.18 -5.98
N LEU A 596 16.26 -5.79 -5.64
CA LEU A 596 15.07 -6.10 -6.44
C LEU A 596 15.07 -5.36 -7.78
N CYS A 597 15.46 -4.09 -7.76
CA CYS A 597 15.63 -3.29 -8.99
C CYS A 597 16.80 -3.83 -9.84
N GLU A 598 17.87 -4.29 -9.19
CA GLU A 598 18.97 -4.94 -9.86
C GLU A 598 18.54 -6.24 -10.56
N GLN A 599 17.71 -7.05 -9.91
CA GLN A 599 17.11 -8.24 -10.52
C GLN A 599 16.32 -7.87 -11.78
N GLY A 600 15.54 -6.79 -11.73
CA GLY A 600 14.81 -6.27 -12.88
C GLY A 600 15.73 -5.85 -14.03
N ARG A 601 16.82 -5.13 -13.73
CA ARG A 601 17.84 -4.76 -14.72
C ARG A 601 18.50 -5.99 -15.34
N ASN A 602 18.83 -6.98 -14.53
CA ASN A 602 19.44 -8.22 -15.02
C ASN A 602 18.49 -8.99 -15.94
N PHE A 603 17.20 -8.95 -15.66
CA PHE A 603 16.18 -9.52 -16.55
C PHE A 603 16.09 -8.78 -17.87
N ASN A 604 16.12 -7.44 -17.88
CA ASN A 604 16.22 -6.66 -19.11
C ASN A 604 17.42 -7.10 -19.96
N ASN A 605 18.58 -7.24 -19.35
CA ASN A 605 19.79 -7.69 -20.05
C ASN A 605 19.64 -9.12 -20.60
N LYS A 606 18.97 -10.00 -19.88
CA LYS A 606 18.69 -11.37 -20.35
C LYS A 606 17.79 -11.37 -21.57
N ILE A 607 16.72 -10.58 -21.55
CA ILE A 607 15.79 -10.44 -22.69
C ILE A 607 16.53 -9.87 -23.91
N TRP A 608 17.31 -8.81 -23.72
CA TRP A 608 18.09 -8.17 -24.74
C TRP A 608 19.08 -9.13 -25.41
N ASN A 609 19.83 -9.86 -24.61
CA ASN A 609 20.84 -10.81 -25.10
C ASN A 609 20.19 -11.99 -25.85
N ALA A 610 19.07 -12.51 -25.34
CA ALA A 610 18.31 -13.55 -26.02
C ALA A 610 17.80 -13.10 -27.38
N PHE A 611 17.29 -11.87 -27.47
CA PHE A 611 16.83 -11.29 -28.71
C PHE A 611 17.97 -11.09 -29.73
N ARG A 612 19.10 -10.56 -29.27
CA ARG A 612 20.31 -10.42 -30.12
C ARG A 612 20.81 -11.76 -30.63
N LEU A 613 20.83 -12.78 -29.79
CA LEU A 613 21.22 -14.15 -30.18
C LEU A 613 20.35 -14.63 -31.35
N VAL A 614 19.03 -14.55 -31.22
CA VAL A 614 18.08 -15.03 -32.24
C VAL A 614 18.20 -14.21 -33.53
N LYS A 615 18.26 -12.88 -33.43
CA LYS A 615 18.41 -12.02 -34.65
C LYS A 615 19.76 -12.16 -35.33
N GLY A 616 20.75 -12.69 -34.67
CA GLY A 616 22.10 -12.97 -35.22
C GLY A 616 22.20 -14.31 -35.99
N TRP A 617 21.19 -15.17 -35.87
CA TRP A 617 21.21 -16.46 -36.58
C TRP A 617 21.12 -16.29 -38.08
N GLN A 618 21.87 -17.13 -38.80
CA GLN A 618 21.78 -17.22 -40.27
C GLN A 618 20.65 -18.18 -40.63
N VAL A 619 19.70 -17.73 -41.45
CA VAL A 619 18.52 -18.50 -41.82
C VAL A 619 18.74 -19.17 -43.18
N ALA A 620 18.42 -20.43 -43.30
CA ALA A 620 18.45 -21.16 -44.54
C ALA A 620 17.14 -21.94 -44.79
N ASP A 621 16.84 -22.18 -46.05
CA ASP A 621 15.70 -23.01 -46.44
C ASP A 621 16.12 -24.48 -46.44
N ILE A 622 16.22 -25.03 -45.24
CA ILE A 622 16.59 -26.42 -44.93
C ILE A 622 15.46 -27.11 -44.17
N GLU A 623 15.51 -28.42 -44.13
CA GLU A 623 14.53 -29.22 -43.39
C GLU A 623 14.62 -28.93 -41.89
N GLN A 624 13.45 -28.79 -41.24
CA GLN A 624 13.39 -28.60 -39.81
C GLN A 624 13.84 -29.85 -39.06
N PRO A 625 14.86 -29.79 -38.18
CA PRO A 625 15.27 -30.91 -37.35
C PRO A 625 14.13 -31.40 -36.43
N GLU A 626 14.08 -32.72 -36.17
CA GLU A 626 13.04 -33.32 -35.32
C GLU A 626 13.06 -32.72 -33.89
N ALA A 627 14.23 -32.51 -33.30
CA ALA A 627 14.34 -31.82 -32.00
C ALA A 627 13.72 -30.43 -32.04
N SER A 628 13.86 -29.69 -33.15
CA SER A 628 13.25 -28.37 -33.32
C SER A 628 11.73 -28.44 -33.51
N LYS A 629 11.23 -29.44 -34.23
CA LYS A 629 9.78 -29.70 -34.36
C LYS A 629 9.14 -29.93 -32.97
N THR A 630 9.73 -30.78 -32.17
CA THR A 630 9.28 -31.05 -30.79
C THR A 630 9.37 -29.82 -29.92
N ALA A 631 10.48 -29.09 -29.97
CA ALA A 631 10.70 -27.89 -29.18
C ALA A 631 9.68 -26.79 -29.50
N THR A 632 9.40 -26.54 -30.79
CA THR A 632 8.42 -25.52 -31.21
C THR A 632 7.00 -25.89 -30.77
N ALA A 633 6.60 -27.16 -30.95
CA ALA A 633 5.30 -27.64 -30.51
C ALA A 633 5.14 -27.56 -28.99
N TRP A 634 6.16 -27.94 -28.24
CA TRP A 634 6.17 -27.84 -26.78
C TRP A 634 6.06 -26.40 -26.29
N PHE A 635 6.88 -25.51 -26.84
CA PHE A 635 6.88 -24.12 -26.36
C PHE A 635 5.59 -23.39 -26.70
N GLU A 636 4.97 -23.69 -27.84
CA GLU A 636 3.63 -23.20 -28.16
C GLU A 636 2.59 -23.66 -27.14
N ALA A 637 2.61 -24.93 -26.75
CA ALA A 637 1.76 -25.47 -25.69
C ALA A 637 2.01 -24.75 -24.36
N LYS A 638 3.28 -24.50 -24.03
CA LYS A 638 3.67 -23.79 -22.79
C LYS A 638 3.20 -22.35 -22.76
N LEU A 639 3.25 -21.63 -23.90
CA LEU A 639 2.70 -20.28 -24.02
C LEU A 639 1.19 -20.25 -23.76
N LYS A 640 0.44 -21.21 -24.30
CA LYS A 640 -1.01 -21.32 -24.07
C LYS A 640 -1.33 -21.62 -22.60
N GLU A 641 -0.60 -22.54 -21.98
CA GLU A 641 -0.75 -22.88 -20.56
C GLU A 641 -0.51 -21.65 -19.65
N VAL A 642 0.59 -20.93 -19.87
CA VAL A 642 0.91 -19.76 -19.06
C VAL A 642 -0.05 -18.60 -19.34
N ASN A 643 -0.54 -18.45 -20.58
CA ASN A 643 -1.56 -17.44 -20.87
C ASN A 643 -2.86 -17.70 -20.10
N GLU A 644 -3.30 -18.95 -20.01
CA GLU A 644 -4.46 -19.34 -19.19
C GLU A 644 -4.23 -19.02 -17.70
N GLU A 645 -3.03 -19.34 -17.16
CA GLU A 645 -2.64 -18.97 -15.81
C GLU A 645 -2.64 -17.45 -15.60
N LEU A 646 -2.14 -16.67 -16.55
CA LEU A 646 -2.15 -15.21 -16.47
C LEU A 646 -3.56 -14.64 -16.40
N GLN A 647 -4.49 -15.17 -17.21
CA GLN A 647 -5.89 -14.74 -17.14
C GLN A 647 -6.50 -14.97 -15.76
N ASP A 648 -6.26 -16.15 -15.15
CA ASP A 648 -6.73 -16.47 -13.81
C ASP A 648 -6.09 -15.55 -12.76
N LEU A 649 -4.77 -15.37 -12.79
CA LEU A 649 -4.05 -14.53 -11.83
C LEU A 649 -4.50 -13.06 -11.89
N PHE A 650 -4.65 -12.50 -13.08
CA PHE A 650 -5.15 -11.14 -13.22
C PHE A 650 -6.62 -10.99 -12.79
N SER A 651 -7.46 -11.98 -13.04
CA SER A 651 -8.86 -11.95 -12.58
C SER A 651 -8.98 -11.89 -11.05
N LYS A 652 -7.96 -12.39 -10.35
CA LYS A 652 -7.83 -12.39 -8.88
C LYS A 652 -6.96 -11.27 -8.34
N TYR A 653 -6.51 -10.34 -9.18
CA TYR A 653 -5.56 -9.26 -8.84
C TYR A 653 -4.22 -9.75 -8.22
N ARG A 654 -3.79 -10.98 -8.60
CA ARG A 654 -2.50 -11.55 -8.19
C ARG A 654 -1.39 -11.13 -9.18
N ILE A 655 -1.18 -9.81 -9.27
CA ILE A 655 -0.34 -9.17 -10.30
C ILE A 655 1.13 -9.55 -10.15
N SER A 656 1.64 -9.63 -8.93
CA SER A 656 3.02 -10.04 -8.64
C SER A 656 3.29 -11.49 -9.12
N GLU A 657 2.34 -12.39 -8.88
CA GLU A 657 2.42 -13.78 -9.33
C GLU A 657 2.30 -13.88 -10.85
N ALA A 658 1.50 -13.03 -11.47
CA ALA A 658 1.42 -12.94 -12.92
C ALA A 658 2.78 -12.56 -13.54
N LEU A 659 3.46 -11.55 -12.98
CA LEU A 659 4.81 -11.20 -13.41
C LEU A 659 5.79 -12.37 -13.22
N MET A 660 5.73 -13.05 -12.08
CA MET A 660 6.61 -14.19 -11.80
C MET A 660 6.38 -15.36 -12.78
N ALA A 661 5.13 -15.60 -13.20
CA ALA A 661 4.82 -16.61 -14.19
C ALA A 661 5.47 -16.29 -15.55
N VAL A 662 5.39 -15.04 -16.02
CA VAL A 662 6.03 -14.60 -17.25
C VAL A 662 7.56 -14.57 -17.14
N TYR A 663 8.07 -14.16 -15.98
CA TYR A 663 9.51 -14.18 -15.70
C TYR A 663 10.09 -15.60 -15.84
N LYS A 664 9.45 -16.60 -15.20
CA LYS A 664 9.85 -18.00 -15.28
C LYS A 664 9.69 -18.56 -16.70
N LEU A 665 8.59 -18.21 -17.38
CA LEU A 665 8.37 -18.60 -18.77
C LEU A 665 9.51 -18.13 -19.66
N PHE A 666 9.94 -16.87 -19.51
CA PHE A 666 11.01 -16.33 -20.31
C PHE A 666 12.39 -16.87 -19.90
N TRP A 667 12.72 -16.77 -18.61
CA TRP A 667 14.06 -17.10 -18.11
C TRP A 667 14.34 -18.59 -18.16
N ASP A 668 13.45 -19.38 -17.59
CA ASP A 668 13.65 -20.83 -17.46
C ASP A 668 13.22 -21.58 -18.75
N GLU A 669 11.98 -21.42 -19.18
CA GLU A 669 11.43 -22.22 -20.26
C GLU A 669 11.97 -21.80 -21.63
N PHE A 670 11.88 -20.50 -21.95
CA PHE A 670 12.32 -20.00 -23.25
C PHE A 670 13.84 -19.94 -23.36
N SER A 671 14.50 -19.20 -22.48
CA SER A 671 15.94 -18.94 -22.60
C SER A 671 16.79 -20.15 -22.23
N SER A 672 16.46 -20.86 -21.13
CA SER A 672 17.29 -21.97 -20.64
C SER A 672 17.00 -23.29 -21.34
N TRP A 673 15.79 -23.49 -21.84
CA TRP A 673 15.41 -24.75 -22.51
C TRP A 673 15.12 -24.57 -23.99
N TYR A 674 14.12 -23.78 -24.38
CA TYR A 674 13.71 -23.69 -25.78
C TYR A 674 14.88 -23.24 -26.70
N LEU A 675 15.52 -22.12 -26.36
CA LEU A 675 16.61 -21.60 -27.19
C LEU A 675 17.78 -22.58 -27.27
N GLU A 676 18.08 -23.32 -26.20
CA GLU A 676 19.12 -24.35 -26.23
C GLU A 676 18.72 -25.56 -27.11
N MET A 677 17.43 -25.92 -27.12
CA MET A 677 16.93 -27.00 -27.99
C MET A 677 17.03 -26.67 -29.48
N VAL A 678 16.80 -25.40 -29.84
CA VAL A 678 16.73 -25.00 -31.26
C VAL A 678 17.97 -24.30 -31.77
N LYS A 679 18.85 -23.80 -30.91
CA LYS A 679 20.01 -23.05 -31.37
C LYS A 679 20.86 -23.87 -32.33
N PRO A 680 21.39 -23.25 -33.43
CA PRO A 680 22.21 -23.90 -34.40
C PRO A 680 23.48 -24.51 -33.79
N ALA A 681 23.92 -25.67 -34.36
CA ALA A 681 25.15 -26.30 -33.93
C ALA A 681 26.37 -25.44 -34.35
N TYR A 682 27.46 -25.58 -33.60
CA TYR A 682 28.77 -25.02 -33.95
C TYR A 682 29.66 -26.14 -34.44
N ILE A 683 30.01 -26.14 -35.74
CA ILE A 683 30.83 -27.19 -36.36
C ILE A 683 32.10 -26.56 -36.86
N ASN A 684 33.26 -27.08 -36.44
CA ASN A 684 34.60 -26.58 -36.85
C ASN A 684 34.83 -25.08 -36.64
N GLY A 685 34.20 -24.54 -35.58
CA GLY A 685 34.32 -23.09 -35.24
C GLY A 685 33.35 -22.18 -36.04
N GLU A 686 32.46 -22.73 -36.84
CA GLU A 686 31.46 -21.98 -37.60
C GLU A 686 30.04 -22.29 -37.13
N ALA A 687 29.24 -21.24 -36.95
CA ALA A 687 27.82 -21.37 -36.67
C ALA A 687 27.08 -21.92 -37.90
N GLN A 688 26.31 -22.96 -37.69
CA GLN A 688 25.47 -23.53 -38.75
C GLN A 688 24.19 -22.69 -38.92
N PRO A 689 23.57 -22.68 -40.13
CA PRO A 689 22.31 -21.99 -40.32
C PRO A 689 21.17 -22.68 -39.56
N ILE A 690 20.18 -21.88 -39.13
CA ILE A 690 18.92 -22.39 -38.63
C ILE A 690 17.92 -22.56 -39.79
N ASP A 691 17.05 -23.55 -39.70
CA ASP A 691 15.95 -23.70 -40.64
C ASP A 691 14.92 -22.58 -40.49
N LYS A 692 14.33 -22.17 -41.62
CA LYS A 692 13.39 -21.07 -41.69
C LYS A 692 12.18 -21.26 -40.78
N LYS A 693 11.60 -22.45 -40.69
CA LYS A 693 10.41 -22.74 -39.87
C LYS A 693 10.66 -22.52 -38.36
N THR A 694 11.75 -23.01 -37.86
CA THR A 694 12.13 -22.82 -36.45
C THR A 694 12.43 -21.34 -36.15
N TYR A 695 13.11 -20.65 -37.07
CA TYR A 695 13.39 -19.22 -36.93
C TYR A 695 12.10 -18.39 -36.84
N GLU A 696 11.18 -18.58 -37.81
CA GLU A 696 9.90 -17.88 -37.82
C GLU A 696 9.05 -18.19 -36.59
N ALA A 697 9.02 -19.46 -36.14
CA ALA A 697 8.37 -19.84 -34.90
C ALA A 697 9.00 -19.11 -33.67
N THR A 698 10.31 -19.01 -33.61
CA THR A 698 11.03 -18.33 -32.53
C THR A 698 10.72 -16.83 -32.49
N LEU A 699 10.67 -16.18 -33.66
CA LEU A 699 10.24 -14.78 -33.72
C LEU A 699 8.79 -14.60 -33.29
N HIS A 700 7.91 -15.51 -33.69
CA HIS A 700 6.52 -15.52 -33.23
C HIS A 700 6.42 -15.68 -31.70
N PHE A 701 7.21 -16.55 -31.11
CA PHE A 701 7.29 -16.73 -29.66
C PHE A 701 7.81 -15.48 -28.95
N PHE A 702 8.79 -14.80 -29.54
CA PHE A 702 9.22 -13.49 -29.03
C PHE A 702 8.10 -12.46 -29.06
N ASP A 703 7.31 -12.38 -30.11
CA ASP A 703 6.17 -11.47 -30.21
C ASP A 703 5.18 -11.70 -29.06
N ILE A 704 4.83 -12.96 -28.78
CA ILE A 704 3.93 -13.33 -27.69
C ILE A 704 4.54 -13.00 -26.32
N LEU A 705 5.80 -13.35 -26.10
CA LEU A 705 6.50 -13.08 -24.84
C LEU A 705 6.62 -11.58 -24.57
N LEU A 706 6.94 -10.77 -25.58
CA LEU A 706 7.00 -9.32 -25.46
C LEU A 706 5.62 -8.73 -25.13
N LYS A 707 4.55 -9.25 -25.72
CA LYS A 707 3.17 -8.86 -25.40
C LYS A 707 2.78 -9.23 -23.97
N MET A 708 3.16 -10.40 -23.47
CA MET A 708 2.95 -10.79 -22.07
C MET A 708 3.71 -9.91 -21.09
N LEU A 709 4.91 -9.48 -21.45
CA LEU A 709 5.78 -8.64 -20.63
C LEU A 709 5.43 -7.15 -20.69
N HIS A 710 4.83 -6.68 -21.77
CA HIS A 710 4.65 -5.24 -22.02
C HIS A 710 3.96 -4.49 -20.88
N PRO A 711 2.89 -4.97 -20.25
CA PRO A 711 2.26 -4.27 -19.14
C PRO A 711 3.23 -3.98 -17.99
N PHE A 712 4.18 -4.89 -17.75
CA PHE A 712 5.17 -4.79 -16.65
C PHE A 712 6.40 -3.98 -17.06
N MET A 713 6.88 -4.16 -18.29
CA MET A 713 8.16 -3.66 -18.77
C MET A 713 7.96 -2.97 -20.15
N PRO A 714 7.33 -1.80 -20.18
CA PRO A 714 6.84 -1.20 -21.42
C PRO A 714 7.94 -0.74 -22.36
N PHE A 715 9.10 -0.34 -21.85
CA PHE A 715 10.15 0.28 -22.68
C PHE A 715 10.97 -0.74 -23.47
N ILE A 716 11.51 -1.77 -22.81
CA ILE A 716 12.28 -2.80 -23.50
C ILE A 716 11.39 -3.58 -24.46
N THR A 717 10.15 -3.83 -24.09
CA THR A 717 9.22 -4.56 -24.95
C THR A 717 8.84 -3.78 -26.19
N GLU A 718 8.65 -2.47 -26.10
CA GLU A 718 8.44 -1.62 -27.28
C GLU A 718 9.66 -1.61 -28.18
N GLU A 719 10.88 -1.41 -27.63
CA GLU A 719 12.12 -1.39 -28.41
C GLU A 719 12.32 -2.68 -29.19
N LEU A 720 12.17 -3.83 -28.54
CA LEU A 720 12.38 -5.13 -29.19
C LEU A 720 11.24 -5.49 -30.14
N TRP A 721 10.01 -5.13 -29.83
CA TRP A 721 8.88 -5.37 -30.70
C TRP A 721 8.99 -4.57 -32.01
N GLN A 722 9.48 -3.33 -31.93
CA GLN A 722 9.76 -2.49 -33.11
C GLN A 722 10.93 -3.06 -33.92
N ALA A 723 11.89 -3.72 -33.28
CA ALA A 723 13.04 -4.35 -33.96
C ALA A 723 12.74 -5.77 -34.48
N LEU A 724 11.64 -6.39 -34.06
CA LEU A 724 11.25 -7.74 -34.44
C LEU A 724 10.91 -7.84 -35.92
N TYR A 725 10.09 -6.90 -36.39
CA TYR A 725 9.67 -6.76 -37.81
C TYR A 725 9.71 -5.29 -38.21
N GLU A 726 9.65 -5.01 -39.49
CA GLU A 726 9.50 -3.65 -40.01
C GLU A 726 8.12 -3.10 -39.62
N ARG A 727 8.06 -1.92 -39.01
CA ARG A 727 6.85 -1.27 -38.52
C ARG A 727 6.65 0.10 -39.14
N LYS A 728 5.39 0.50 -39.27
CA LYS A 728 5.01 1.85 -39.68
C LYS A 728 5.02 2.80 -38.50
N ASN A 729 5.19 4.10 -38.76
CA ASN A 729 5.05 5.11 -37.75
C ASN A 729 3.63 5.10 -37.16
N GLY A 730 3.50 5.15 -35.85
CA GLY A 730 2.24 5.06 -35.10
C GLY A 730 1.88 3.63 -34.63
N GLU A 731 2.52 2.60 -35.16
CA GLU A 731 2.36 1.23 -34.64
C GLU A 731 3.09 1.08 -33.31
N SER A 732 2.46 0.43 -32.37
CA SER A 732 2.99 0.17 -31.03
C SER A 732 2.47 -1.14 -30.47
N ILE A 733 3.33 -1.84 -29.74
CA ILE A 733 2.97 -3.06 -29.01
C ILE A 733 1.78 -2.83 -28.05
N MET A 734 1.63 -1.64 -27.52
CA MET A 734 0.55 -1.34 -26.55
C MET A 734 -0.87 -1.43 -27.16
N ARG A 735 -1.00 -1.42 -28.47
CA ARG A 735 -2.28 -1.59 -29.18
C ARG A 735 -2.48 -2.99 -29.75
N GLU A 736 -1.49 -3.85 -29.58
CA GLU A 736 -1.54 -5.21 -30.05
C GLU A 736 -2.28 -6.11 -29.06
N SER A 737 -3.19 -6.90 -29.56
CA SER A 737 -3.89 -7.90 -28.76
C SER A 737 -3.10 -9.21 -28.67
N LEU A 738 -3.28 -9.92 -27.57
CA LEU A 738 -2.77 -11.26 -27.37
C LEU A 738 -3.96 -12.22 -27.28
N HIS A 739 -4.17 -12.98 -28.36
CA HIS A 739 -5.19 -14.04 -28.41
C HIS A 739 -4.49 -15.38 -28.57
N LEU A 740 -4.57 -16.20 -27.53
CA LEU A 740 -4.12 -17.58 -27.55
C LEU A 740 -5.30 -18.46 -27.13
N ASP A 741 -5.53 -19.51 -27.91
CA ASP A 741 -6.51 -20.53 -27.53
C ASP A 741 -6.05 -21.27 -26.27
N ALA A 742 -6.99 -21.86 -25.54
CA ALA A 742 -6.66 -22.74 -24.45
C ALA A 742 -5.89 -23.96 -24.97
N PRO A 743 -4.93 -24.50 -24.19
CA PRO A 743 -4.17 -25.69 -24.60
C PRO A 743 -5.11 -26.89 -24.75
N THR A 744 -4.93 -27.64 -25.84
CA THR A 744 -5.62 -28.92 -26.07
C THR A 744 -5.11 -29.98 -25.11
N ASP A 745 -5.85 -31.10 -24.94
CA ASP A 745 -5.41 -32.22 -24.12
C ASP A 745 -4.08 -32.82 -24.62
N GLN A 746 -3.86 -32.82 -25.94
CA GLN A 746 -2.61 -33.28 -26.54
C GLN A 746 -1.45 -32.34 -26.21
N GLU A 747 -1.66 -31.02 -26.24
CA GLU A 747 -0.67 -30.02 -25.86
C GLU A 747 -0.35 -30.08 -24.36
N LYS A 748 -1.34 -30.32 -23.51
CA LYS A 748 -1.13 -30.55 -22.06
C LYS A 748 -0.30 -31.80 -21.79
N ALA A 749 -0.58 -32.88 -22.54
CA ALA A 749 0.20 -34.12 -22.43
C ALA A 749 1.66 -33.89 -22.86
N LEU A 750 1.86 -33.20 -24.00
CA LEU A 750 3.21 -32.84 -24.47
C LEU A 750 3.97 -32.00 -23.45
N ALA A 751 3.34 -31.01 -22.84
CA ALA A 751 3.96 -30.20 -21.80
C ALA A 751 4.36 -31.03 -20.57
N ALA A 752 3.53 -31.97 -20.15
CA ALA A 752 3.82 -32.88 -19.03
C ALA A 752 4.99 -33.83 -19.37
N ASP A 753 5.00 -34.42 -20.56
CA ASP A 753 6.08 -35.28 -20.99
C ASP A 753 7.41 -34.54 -21.07
N MET A 754 7.41 -33.33 -21.56
CA MET A 754 8.62 -32.49 -21.64
C MET A 754 9.18 -32.11 -20.27
N GLU A 755 8.37 -32.03 -19.22
CA GLU A 755 8.87 -31.85 -17.85
C GLU A 755 9.69 -33.10 -17.41
N LEU A 756 9.26 -34.29 -17.78
CA LEU A 756 10.03 -35.52 -17.54
C LEU A 756 11.30 -35.57 -18.39
N VAL A 757 11.22 -35.17 -19.65
CA VAL A 757 12.39 -35.05 -20.56
C VAL A 757 13.43 -34.07 -19.98
N LYS A 758 13.02 -32.94 -19.46
CA LYS A 758 13.92 -31.99 -18.77
C LYS A 758 14.58 -32.62 -17.54
N GLN A 759 13.87 -33.43 -16.79
CA GLN A 759 14.44 -34.18 -15.66
C GLN A 759 15.47 -35.21 -16.12
N ILE A 760 15.24 -35.92 -17.25
CA ILE A 760 16.22 -36.84 -17.84
C ILE A 760 17.50 -36.11 -18.21
N VAL A 761 17.38 -35.00 -18.93
CA VAL A 761 18.52 -34.14 -19.32
C VAL A 761 19.29 -33.63 -18.10
N SER A 762 18.55 -33.20 -17.08
CA SER A 762 19.13 -32.72 -15.81
C SER A 762 19.84 -33.83 -15.05
N GLY A 763 19.30 -35.07 -15.06
CA GLY A 763 19.92 -36.27 -14.50
C GLY A 763 21.24 -36.56 -15.16
N VAL A 764 21.30 -36.54 -16.49
CA VAL A 764 22.55 -36.73 -17.23
C VAL A 764 23.59 -35.66 -16.88
N ARG A 765 23.17 -34.40 -16.84
CA ARG A 765 24.05 -33.27 -16.47
C ARG A 765 24.57 -33.42 -15.03
N MET A 766 23.72 -33.88 -14.12
CA MET A 766 24.10 -34.19 -12.74
C MET A 766 25.20 -35.28 -12.68
N VAL A 767 25.01 -36.36 -13.41
CA VAL A 767 26.03 -37.45 -13.50
C VAL A 767 27.35 -36.91 -14.08
N ARG A 768 27.32 -36.14 -15.16
CA ARG A 768 28.51 -35.49 -15.70
C ARG A 768 29.26 -34.67 -14.66
N ASN A 769 28.53 -33.86 -13.90
CA ASN A 769 29.10 -33.00 -12.87
C ASN A 769 29.70 -33.81 -11.72
N GLN A 770 28.99 -34.86 -11.25
CA GLN A 770 29.45 -35.73 -10.16
C GLN A 770 30.66 -36.56 -10.55
N LYS A 771 30.76 -36.97 -11.82
CA LYS A 771 31.82 -37.84 -12.35
C LYS A 771 32.91 -37.07 -13.09
N ASN A 772 32.82 -35.73 -13.12
CA ASN A 772 33.80 -34.86 -13.76
C ASN A 772 33.96 -35.07 -15.27
N ILE A 773 32.86 -35.46 -15.95
CA ILE A 773 32.85 -35.72 -17.39
C ILE A 773 32.63 -34.44 -18.14
N ALA A 774 33.48 -34.13 -19.14
CA ALA A 774 33.39 -32.92 -19.93
C ALA A 774 32.06 -32.85 -20.70
N PRO A 775 31.41 -31.68 -20.79
CA PRO A 775 30.14 -31.53 -21.52
C PRO A 775 30.23 -31.92 -23.00
N LYS A 776 31.38 -31.80 -23.62
CA LYS A 776 31.64 -32.15 -25.03
C LYS A 776 31.76 -33.67 -25.29
N GLU A 777 31.90 -34.49 -24.24
CA GLU A 777 32.04 -35.89 -24.36
C GLU A 777 30.68 -36.56 -24.55
N ALA A 778 30.49 -37.33 -25.64
CA ALA A 778 29.22 -38.00 -25.91
C ALA A 778 29.07 -39.23 -25.01
N LEU A 779 27.89 -39.38 -24.40
CA LEU A 779 27.58 -40.50 -23.50
C LEU A 779 26.52 -41.41 -24.09
N VAL A 780 26.53 -42.68 -23.72
CA VAL A 780 25.41 -43.61 -23.96
C VAL A 780 24.44 -43.48 -22.78
N LEU A 781 23.15 -43.36 -23.06
CA LEU A 781 22.10 -43.38 -22.04
C LEU A 781 21.34 -44.71 -22.13
N GLN A 782 21.28 -45.44 -21.02
CA GLN A 782 20.49 -46.67 -20.91
C GLN A 782 19.16 -46.34 -20.23
N VAL A 783 18.07 -46.82 -20.80
CA VAL A 783 16.74 -46.85 -20.20
C VAL A 783 16.48 -48.27 -19.70
N VAL A 784 16.26 -48.46 -18.42
CA VAL A 784 16.03 -49.75 -17.82
C VAL A 784 14.55 -50.14 -17.92
N GLY A 785 14.24 -51.22 -18.65
CA GLY A 785 12.87 -51.66 -18.87
C GLY A 785 12.25 -51.15 -20.15
N ILE A 786 11.20 -50.32 -20.06
CA ILE A 786 10.45 -49.78 -21.21
C ILE A 786 10.86 -48.32 -21.44
N ASN A 787 11.20 -48.01 -22.69
CA ASN A 787 11.46 -46.60 -23.06
C ASN A 787 10.13 -45.88 -23.38
N HIS A 788 9.63 -45.12 -22.47
CA HIS A 788 8.45 -44.29 -22.65
C HIS A 788 8.76 -42.96 -23.37
N TYR A 789 10.02 -42.65 -23.66
CA TYR A 789 10.50 -41.34 -24.15
C TYR A 789 11.05 -41.43 -25.58
N GLU A 790 10.72 -42.47 -26.33
CA GLU A 790 11.22 -42.72 -27.69
C GLU A 790 10.87 -41.53 -28.64
N ALA A 791 9.70 -40.95 -28.49
CA ALA A 791 9.26 -39.78 -29.25
C ALA A 791 10.11 -38.50 -29.01
N TYR A 792 10.89 -38.47 -27.94
CA TYR A 792 11.71 -37.32 -27.53
C TYR A 792 13.21 -37.59 -27.63
N THR A 793 13.60 -38.67 -28.29
CA THR A 793 15.00 -39.10 -28.45
C THR A 793 15.86 -37.96 -28.98
N ASP A 794 15.44 -37.27 -30.03
CA ASP A 794 16.23 -36.20 -30.66
C ASP A 794 16.49 -35.01 -29.70
N VAL A 795 15.53 -34.67 -28.85
CA VAL A 795 15.68 -33.62 -27.85
C VAL A 795 16.67 -34.06 -26.75
N ILE A 796 16.53 -35.26 -26.24
CA ILE A 796 17.41 -35.81 -25.19
C ILE A 796 18.83 -35.89 -25.71
N VAL A 797 19.04 -36.44 -26.92
CA VAL A 797 20.34 -36.58 -27.58
C VAL A 797 21.02 -35.22 -27.71
N LYS A 798 20.30 -34.23 -28.22
CA LYS A 798 20.85 -32.87 -28.40
C LYS A 798 21.17 -32.19 -27.07
N MET A 799 20.21 -32.19 -26.13
CA MET A 799 20.32 -31.41 -24.88
C MET A 799 21.27 -32.01 -23.85
N ALA A 800 21.42 -33.32 -23.84
CA ALA A 800 22.28 -34.04 -22.91
C ALA A 800 23.62 -34.50 -23.56
N ASN A 801 23.84 -34.22 -24.86
CA ASN A 801 24.99 -34.70 -25.65
C ASN A 801 25.15 -36.24 -25.53
N ILE A 802 24.11 -36.95 -25.94
CA ILE A 802 24.03 -38.41 -25.92
C ILE A 802 24.36 -38.91 -27.33
N SER A 803 25.20 -39.94 -27.42
CA SER A 803 25.52 -40.61 -28.70
C SER A 803 24.46 -41.62 -29.09
N GLU A 804 23.89 -42.33 -28.12
CA GLU A 804 22.92 -43.41 -28.30
C GLU A 804 22.07 -43.58 -27.05
N ILE A 805 20.78 -43.91 -27.25
CA ILE A 805 19.86 -44.32 -26.19
C ILE A 805 19.54 -45.80 -26.35
N ASP A 806 19.98 -46.61 -25.39
CA ASP A 806 19.76 -48.03 -25.38
C ASP A 806 18.66 -48.42 -24.37
N THR A 807 17.78 -49.33 -24.79
CA THR A 807 16.83 -49.97 -23.87
C THR A 807 17.41 -51.28 -23.37
N VAL A 808 17.60 -51.41 -22.07
CA VAL A 808 18.22 -52.57 -21.43
C VAL A 808 17.30 -53.19 -20.40
N ALA A 809 17.41 -54.52 -20.23
CA ALA A 809 16.63 -55.21 -19.19
C ALA A 809 17.21 -54.93 -17.79
N GLU A 810 18.52 -54.83 -17.69
CA GLU A 810 19.26 -54.55 -16.46
C GLU A 810 20.39 -53.56 -16.77
N LYS A 811 20.65 -52.62 -15.89
CA LYS A 811 21.75 -51.64 -16.06
C LYS A 811 23.11 -52.33 -15.90
N ASP A 812 24.14 -51.76 -16.50
CA ASP A 812 25.51 -52.13 -16.22
C ASP A 812 25.83 -51.86 -14.74
N THR A 813 26.53 -52.85 -14.12
CA THR A 813 26.88 -52.78 -12.69
C THR A 813 27.76 -51.58 -12.33
N THR A 814 28.46 -51.00 -13.33
CA THR A 814 29.34 -49.83 -13.19
C THR A 814 28.69 -48.51 -13.62
N ALA A 815 27.45 -48.58 -14.09
CA ALA A 815 26.74 -47.39 -14.58
C ALA A 815 26.30 -46.48 -13.44
N ALA A 816 26.43 -45.18 -13.66
CA ALA A 816 25.77 -44.18 -12.81
C ALA A 816 24.29 -44.14 -13.15
N ALA A 817 23.44 -44.41 -12.16
CA ALA A 817 21.99 -44.45 -12.35
C ALA A 817 21.28 -43.25 -11.69
N PHE A 818 20.14 -42.87 -12.25
CA PHE A 818 19.22 -41.91 -11.69
C PHE A 818 17.77 -42.24 -12.03
N MET A 819 16.83 -41.70 -11.27
CA MET A 819 15.40 -41.96 -11.47
C MET A 819 14.71 -40.68 -11.99
N VAL A 820 13.76 -40.88 -12.92
CA VAL A 820 12.81 -39.88 -13.34
C VAL A 820 11.41 -40.45 -13.25
N GLY A 821 10.61 -39.97 -12.32
CA GLY A 821 9.36 -40.62 -11.97
C GLY A 821 9.62 -42.06 -11.49
N THR A 822 9.04 -43.03 -12.20
CA THR A 822 9.23 -44.49 -11.95
C THR A 822 10.29 -45.13 -12.83
N ASP A 823 10.84 -44.40 -13.81
CA ASP A 823 11.76 -44.95 -14.80
C ASP A 823 13.21 -44.77 -14.36
N GLU A 824 13.99 -45.82 -14.51
CA GLU A 824 15.42 -45.84 -14.20
C GLU A 824 16.26 -45.62 -15.44
N PHE A 825 17.19 -44.67 -15.31
CA PHE A 825 18.18 -44.31 -16.34
C PHE A 825 19.58 -44.63 -15.82
N ALA A 826 20.45 -45.06 -16.69
CA ALA A 826 21.83 -45.39 -16.36
C ALA A 826 22.80 -44.90 -17.44
N ILE A 827 23.99 -44.50 -17.03
CA ILE A 827 25.07 -44.09 -17.92
C ILE A 827 26.25 -45.03 -17.66
N PRO A 828 26.58 -45.94 -18.64
CA PRO A 828 27.77 -46.80 -18.54
C PRO A 828 29.02 -45.90 -18.51
N LEU A 829 29.85 -46.09 -17.54
CA LEU A 829 31.02 -45.25 -17.34
C LEU A 829 32.31 -45.87 -17.87
N GLY A 830 32.37 -47.20 -17.99
CA GLY A 830 33.50 -47.89 -18.60
C GLY A 830 34.87 -47.38 -18.13
N ASN A 831 35.75 -47.14 -19.08
CA ASN A 831 37.09 -46.58 -18.80
C ASN A 831 37.12 -45.03 -18.65
N MET A 832 35.98 -44.39 -18.61
CA MET A 832 35.90 -42.90 -18.51
C MET A 832 36.20 -42.39 -17.10
N ILE A 833 36.34 -43.26 -16.13
CA ILE A 833 36.61 -42.93 -14.75
C ILE A 833 37.97 -43.45 -14.33
N ASP A 834 38.76 -42.62 -13.68
CA ASP A 834 39.86 -43.06 -12.85
C ASP A 834 39.25 -43.78 -11.61
N ILE A 835 39.21 -45.10 -11.68
CA ILE A 835 38.57 -45.93 -10.66
C ILE A 835 39.21 -45.68 -9.28
N ALA A 836 40.52 -45.44 -9.21
CA ALA A 836 41.18 -45.15 -7.96
C ALA A 836 40.77 -43.79 -7.37
N ALA A 837 40.69 -42.76 -8.20
CA ALA A 837 40.22 -41.42 -7.78
C ALA A 837 38.73 -41.42 -7.38
N GLU A 838 37.90 -42.19 -8.05
CA GLU A 838 36.48 -42.32 -7.73
C GLU A 838 36.23 -43.08 -6.44
N ILE A 839 37.00 -44.15 -6.16
CA ILE A 839 37.01 -44.86 -4.88
C ILE A 839 37.36 -43.90 -3.74
N GLU A 840 38.45 -43.12 -3.86
CA GLU A 840 38.88 -42.16 -2.85
C GLU A 840 37.79 -41.12 -2.55
N LYS A 841 37.14 -40.62 -3.60
CA LYS A 841 36.06 -39.64 -3.51
C LYS A 841 34.84 -40.21 -2.81
N GLN A 842 34.40 -41.41 -3.16
CA GLN A 842 33.25 -42.07 -2.55
C GLN A 842 33.53 -42.49 -1.11
N GLU A 843 34.76 -42.92 -0.77
CA GLU A 843 35.18 -43.18 0.60
C GLU A 843 35.14 -41.93 1.47
N ALA A 844 35.58 -40.78 0.95
CA ALA A 844 35.51 -39.50 1.63
C ALA A 844 34.05 -39.09 1.88
N GLN A 845 33.18 -39.31 0.87
CA GLN A 845 31.75 -39.01 0.96
C GLN A 845 31.01 -39.92 1.95
N LEU A 846 31.37 -41.23 1.96
CA LEU A 846 30.84 -42.19 2.93
C LEU A 846 31.21 -41.79 4.35
N LYS A 847 32.47 -41.44 4.59
CA LYS A 847 32.96 -40.98 5.89
C LYS A 847 32.24 -39.73 6.38
N HIS A 848 31.99 -38.78 5.47
CA HIS A 848 31.23 -37.56 5.78
C HIS A 848 29.77 -37.92 6.16
N LEU A 849 29.10 -38.78 5.39
CA LEU A 849 27.71 -39.19 5.68
C LEU A 849 27.59 -40.02 6.96
N GLU A 850 28.53 -40.89 7.22
CA GLU A 850 28.58 -41.65 8.49
C GLU A 850 28.80 -40.72 9.69
N GLY A 851 29.62 -39.67 9.55
CA GLY A 851 29.81 -38.66 10.57
C GLY A 851 28.54 -37.81 10.79
N PHE A 852 27.86 -37.44 9.69
CA PHE A 852 26.59 -36.76 9.76
C PHE A 852 25.49 -37.60 10.43
N LEU A 853 25.35 -38.86 10.02
CA LEU A 853 24.40 -39.83 10.62
C LEU A 853 24.65 -40.00 12.11
N ALA A 854 25.92 -40.12 12.52
CA ALA A 854 26.28 -40.24 13.94
C ALA A 854 25.85 -38.98 14.72
N GLY A 855 25.95 -37.81 14.14
CA GLY A 855 25.45 -36.57 14.72
C GLY A 855 23.92 -36.56 14.87
N VAL A 856 23.20 -36.99 13.84
CA VAL A 856 21.73 -37.09 13.86
C VAL A 856 21.27 -38.14 14.89
N MET A 857 21.90 -39.31 14.92
CA MET A 857 21.60 -40.38 15.91
C MET A 857 21.89 -39.94 17.34
N LYS A 858 22.95 -39.18 17.58
CA LYS A 858 23.25 -38.58 18.89
C LYS A 858 22.18 -37.63 19.36
N LYS A 859 21.59 -36.85 18.46
CA LYS A 859 20.43 -35.98 18.78
C LYS A 859 19.19 -36.83 19.08
N LEU A 860 18.89 -37.84 18.27
CA LEU A 860 17.71 -38.67 18.43
C LEU A 860 17.82 -39.62 19.66
N SER A 861 19.03 -39.98 20.12
CA SER A 861 19.27 -40.73 21.34
C SER A 861 19.17 -39.87 22.62
N ASN A 862 19.12 -38.57 22.47
CA ASN A 862 18.92 -37.66 23.62
C ASN A 862 17.43 -37.61 24.02
N GLU A 863 17.06 -38.35 25.05
CA GLU A 863 15.67 -38.42 25.54
C GLU A 863 15.08 -37.04 25.84
N ARG A 864 15.87 -36.09 26.34
CA ARG A 864 15.41 -34.71 26.60
C ARG A 864 15.09 -33.94 25.33
N PHE A 865 15.86 -34.17 24.27
CA PHE A 865 15.58 -33.55 22.97
C PHE A 865 14.29 -34.14 22.38
N VAL A 866 14.15 -35.46 22.36
CA VAL A 866 12.96 -36.11 21.77
C VAL A 866 11.68 -35.78 22.54
N ALA A 867 11.77 -35.60 23.86
CA ALA A 867 10.62 -35.30 24.69
C ALA A 867 10.20 -33.83 24.66
N ASN A 868 11.11 -32.86 24.42
CA ASN A 868 10.84 -31.44 24.54
C ASN A 868 10.87 -30.66 23.21
N ALA A 869 11.41 -31.24 22.13
CA ALA A 869 11.40 -30.59 20.82
C ALA A 869 10.03 -30.73 20.15
N PRO A 870 9.63 -29.75 19.31
CA PRO A 870 8.41 -29.84 18.50
C PRO A 870 8.41 -31.12 17.65
N GLU A 871 7.27 -31.79 17.55
CA GLU A 871 7.10 -33.06 16.81
C GLU A 871 7.63 -32.97 15.36
N ALA A 872 7.40 -31.83 14.69
CA ALA A 872 7.91 -31.57 13.34
C ALA A 872 9.46 -31.59 13.27
N VAL A 873 10.15 -31.13 14.31
CA VAL A 873 11.62 -31.12 14.37
C VAL A 873 12.17 -32.55 14.59
N VAL A 874 11.53 -33.31 15.43
CA VAL A 874 11.89 -34.73 15.65
C VAL A 874 11.64 -35.55 14.38
N ALA A 875 10.50 -35.31 13.69
CA ALA A 875 10.19 -35.94 12.42
C ALA A 875 11.22 -35.64 11.34
N LEU A 876 11.67 -34.35 11.27
CA LEU A 876 12.72 -33.91 10.34
C LEU A 876 14.07 -34.63 10.63
N GLU A 877 14.47 -34.77 11.89
CA GLU A 877 15.71 -35.48 12.23
C GLU A 877 15.61 -36.99 11.95
N ARG A 878 14.45 -37.63 12.15
CA ARG A 878 14.21 -39.03 11.75
C ARG A 878 14.26 -39.21 10.23
N LYS A 879 13.72 -38.22 9.47
CA LYS A 879 13.84 -38.26 8.01
C LYS A 879 15.30 -38.13 7.56
N LYS A 880 16.08 -37.24 8.17
CA LYS A 880 17.52 -37.12 7.90
C LYS A 880 18.27 -38.42 8.21
N GLN A 881 17.87 -39.16 9.25
CA GLN A 881 18.42 -40.47 9.57
C GLN A 881 18.15 -41.45 8.44
N SER A 882 16.88 -41.65 8.05
CA SER A 882 16.48 -42.56 6.98
C SER A 882 17.16 -42.23 5.66
N ASP A 883 17.13 -40.97 5.23
CA ASP A 883 17.76 -40.50 3.99
C ASP A 883 19.29 -40.73 3.99
N SER A 884 19.93 -40.60 5.16
CA SER A 884 21.39 -40.86 5.30
C SER A 884 21.72 -42.32 5.30
N GLU A 885 20.92 -43.15 5.94
CA GLU A 885 21.09 -44.62 5.95
C GLU A 885 20.96 -45.19 4.54
N GLU A 886 19.96 -44.76 3.77
CA GLU A 886 19.78 -45.14 2.37
C GLU A 886 20.97 -44.73 1.48
N LYS A 887 21.46 -43.50 1.62
CA LYS A 887 22.62 -43.00 0.88
C LYS A 887 23.90 -43.76 1.24
N ILE A 888 24.09 -44.08 2.52
CA ILE A 888 25.25 -44.84 2.97
C ILE A 888 25.20 -46.27 2.39
N ALA A 889 24.03 -46.91 2.37
CA ALA A 889 23.87 -48.24 1.78
C ALA A 889 24.20 -48.23 0.28
N ALA A 890 23.67 -47.27 -0.47
CA ALA A 890 23.93 -47.12 -1.89
C ALA A 890 25.41 -46.82 -2.19
N LEU A 891 26.09 -46.01 -1.37
CA LEU A 891 27.52 -45.74 -1.52
C LEU A 891 28.39 -46.97 -1.23
N LYS A 892 28.03 -47.77 -0.24
CA LYS A 892 28.76 -49.02 0.09
C LYS A 892 28.66 -50.01 -1.05
N GLU A 893 27.46 -50.20 -1.63
CA GLU A 893 27.25 -51.07 -2.79
C GLU A 893 28.05 -50.59 -3.99
N SER A 894 28.06 -49.25 -4.27
CA SER A 894 28.84 -48.65 -5.36
C SER A 894 30.35 -48.82 -5.13
N LEU A 895 30.85 -48.66 -3.93
CA LEU A 895 32.26 -48.88 -3.58
C LEU A 895 32.68 -50.32 -3.75
N GLU A 896 31.86 -51.30 -3.37
CA GLU A 896 32.13 -52.75 -3.58
C GLU A 896 32.24 -53.04 -5.09
N ALA A 897 31.30 -52.47 -5.90
CA ALA A 897 31.32 -52.64 -7.35
C ALA A 897 32.58 -52.03 -7.99
N LEU A 898 33.01 -50.84 -7.57
CA LEU A 898 34.22 -50.19 -8.05
C LEU A 898 35.50 -50.92 -7.64
N ARG A 899 35.58 -51.42 -6.43
CA ARG A 899 36.72 -52.21 -5.95
C ARG A 899 36.85 -53.58 -6.64
N ALA A 900 35.73 -54.19 -7.07
CA ALA A 900 35.74 -55.42 -7.86
C ALA A 900 36.33 -55.22 -9.27
N GLN A 901 36.44 -53.99 -9.76
CA GLN A 901 36.98 -53.60 -11.07
C GLN A 901 38.45 -53.14 -11.01
N GLN A 902 38.96 -52.88 -9.83
CA GLN A 902 40.36 -52.54 -9.59
C GLN A 902 41.25 -53.77 -9.57
#